data_2b80f7c17a7ddb4b18670026d1746c89
#
_entry.id   2b80f7c17a7ddb4b18670026d1746c89
#
_cell.length_a   1.000
_cell.length_b   1.000
_cell.length_c   1.000
_cell.angle_alpha   90.00
_cell.angle_beta   90.00
_cell.angle_gamma   90.00
#
_symmetry.space_group_name_H-M   'P 1'
#
loop_
_entity.id
_entity.type
_entity.pdbx_description
1 polymer ?
#
loop_
_entity_poly.entity_id
_entity_poly.type
_entity_poly.pdbx_seq_one_letter_code
_entity_poly.pdbx_strand_id
1 'polypeptide(L)'
;MNREWVSGNRLSDEYEKGILDFCAFASAYASRNNIERVFCPCMSCWNYKLVKPKKLRKHFLLKGINPQYTVWYLHGEGEQQNFEPPPVESLPEDNDDWEEDNLIEMVNNVANDFVDTPHILESLRNDSELPLYEECSKYTRLSATLKLFNLKAKNGWSNKSFTELLALVKDMLPEGNTLPNRTYEAKKVMCPMGLEYKKIHACPNDCILYRNAYSDLKECPVCKASRYKLNKEPKGKSKGTPSKVLWYLPPIPRFQRLFADTEDSNNMRWHAEKRVVDTKMRHPADSLQWAKVDNTFPVFGAESRNLRLGLSTDGVNPHGNLSSQYSTWPVILVIYNLPPKLTMKRRYMMLSLLISGPRQPRNDIDVYLAPLIDDLKLLWDEGVRTYDASRQEHFNLRAMLICTINDFPAYGNLSGYTIKGYKACPVCGEGTHARHLSNCRKMVYMGHRRFLPRHHPYRRKKAAFNGETEHGIEPLPASGAEILQKIQNITNRFGKPYSRTESAPWKKRSIFFDLPYWHSLDIRHCIDVMHVEKNICESLLGTLLNIPRKTKDGIKARLDMLEMNIRTKLAPESRGQRTYLPPSCTTLSKSEKTSLCGCLKGVKVPYGFSSNIASLVSMKDLRLNGLKSHDGHTLMQQLLPIAIRGIMSPKVRTAIQRLCVIFSSLCAKVIDTSELAGLQEQIVVTLCQLEMFFPPSFFDIMVHLTVHLVREVQILGPVHMRWMYPFERYMKVLKSYVRNRQSPEGCIVQGYIAEEAVEFCTNFLGNTSAVGVPRPRHFDRFLGKGTSGHQMMPKSFDELTRAHFYVLQHIPEISPFIEDHMNILRSTYRGKSE
;
A
#
# COMPACT_ATOMS: atom_id res chain seq x y z
N MET A 1 7.76 34.55 -38.79
CA MET A 1 6.40 33.94 -38.87
C MET A 1 5.56 34.50 -37.73
N ASN A 2 4.32 34.96 -38.04
CA ASN A 2 3.42 35.40 -36.98
C ASN A 2 3.04 34.17 -36.08
N ARG A 3 3.17 34.29 -34.78
CA ARG A 3 2.97 33.20 -33.80
C ARG A 3 1.87 33.49 -32.80
N GLU A 4 1.12 34.58 -32.99
CA GLU A 4 0.01 34.96 -32.13
C GLU A 4 -1.09 33.88 -32.09
N TRP A 5 -1.20 33.09 -33.18
CA TRP A 5 -2.13 31.97 -33.28
C TRP A 5 -1.93 30.88 -32.18
N VAL A 6 -0.72 30.71 -31.62
CA VAL A 6 -0.43 29.72 -30.58
C VAL A 6 -1.31 29.92 -29.35
N SER A 7 -1.63 31.18 -29.04
CA SER A 7 -2.51 31.57 -27.95
C SER A 7 -3.96 31.83 -28.37
N GLY A 8 -4.26 31.69 -29.66
CA GLY A 8 -5.55 32.00 -30.26
C GLY A 8 -6.61 30.92 -30.03
N ASN A 9 -7.82 31.23 -30.57
CA ASN A 9 -8.95 30.29 -30.52
C ASN A 9 -8.63 29.05 -31.37
N ARG A 10 -8.70 27.85 -30.78
CA ARG A 10 -8.38 26.58 -31.43
C ARG A 10 -9.31 26.21 -32.59
N LEU A 11 -10.47 26.87 -32.72
CA LEU A 11 -11.46 26.64 -33.76
C LEU A 11 -11.32 27.71 -34.87
N SER A 12 -10.33 28.58 -34.84
CA SER A 12 -10.13 29.60 -35.88
C SER A 12 -9.28 29.06 -37.02
N ASP A 13 -9.52 29.57 -38.23
CA ASP A 13 -8.74 29.24 -39.43
C ASP A 13 -7.24 29.63 -39.27
N GLU A 14 -6.97 30.68 -38.51
CA GLU A 14 -5.63 31.13 -38.18
C GLU A 14 -4.84 30.10 -37.33
N TYR A 15 -5.55 29.46 -36.38
CA TYR A 15 -4.93 28.41 -35.57
C TYR A 15 -4.65 27.16 -36.40
N GLU A 16 -5.58 26.77 -37.30
CA GLU A 16 -5.36 25.63 -38.19
C GLU A 16 -4.22 25.88 -39.18
N LYS A 17 -4.16 27.07 -39.76
CA LYS A 17 -3.06 27.48 -40.65
C LYS A 17 -1.70 27.44 -39.91
N GLY A 18 -1.65 27.97 -38.71
CA GLY A 18 -0.44 27.95 -37.88
C GLY A 18 0.03 26.54 -37.53
N ILE A 19 -0.91 25.61 -37.28
CA ILE A 19 -0.60 24.19 -37.09
C ILE A 19 0.02 23.58 -38.36
N LEU A 20 -0.55 23.88 -39.52
CA LEU A 20 -0.05 23.37 -40.82
C LEU A 20 1.34 23.87 -41.10
N ASP A 21 1.61 25.14 -40.85
CA ASP A 21 2.94 25.77 -41.01
C ASP A 21 3.97 25.14 -40.09
N PHE A 22 3.62 24.92 -38.80
CA PHE A 22 4.50 24.21 -37.86
C PHE A 22 4.77 22.74 -38.27
N CYS A 23 3.73 22.04 -38.73
CA CYS A 23 3.90 20.65 -39.15
C CYS A 23 4.76 20.51 -40.40
N ALA A 24 4.67 21.47 -41.33
CA ALA A 24 5.53 21.53 -42.50
C ALA A 24 7.00 21.81 -42.12
N PHE A 25 7.21 22.80 -41.25
CA PHE A 25 8.53 23.13 -40.72
C PHE A 25 9.19 21.94 -39.98
N ALA A 26 8.48 21.32 -39.09
CA ALA A 26 8.96 20.14 -38.35
C ALA A 26 9.24 18.94 -39.27
N SER A 27 8.46 18.77 -40.33
CA SER A 27 8.68 17.72 -41.33
C SER A 27 9.91 18.00 -42.19
N ALA A 28 10.12 19.24 -42.57
CA ALA A 28 11.32 19.64 -43.31
C ALA A 28 12.59 19.46 -42.46
N TYR A 29 12.54 19.78 -41.18
CA TYR A 29 13.62 19.53 -40.23
C TYR A 29 13.92 18.04 -40.11
N ALA A 30 12.89 17.22 -39.94
CA ALA A 30 13.03 15.77 -39.84
C ALA A 30 13.69 15.16 -41.09
N SER A 31 13.29 15.63 -42.27
CA SER A 31 13.85 15.15 -43.55
C SER A 31 15.31 15.59 -43.74
N ARG A 32 15.68 16.82 -43.41
CA ARG A 32 17.04 17.32 -43.51
C ARG A 32 18.02 16.59 -42.61
N ASN A 33 17.59 16.21 -41.41
CA ASN A 33 18.42 15.58 -40.40
C ASN A 33 18.27 14.05 -40.37
N ASN A 34 17.56 13.45 -41.30
CA ASN A 34 17.27 12.01 -41.37
C ASN A 34 16.66 11.43 -40.05
N ILE A 35 15.73 12.18 -39.44
CA ILE A 35 15.10 11.85 -38.17
C ILE A 35 13.70 11.32 -38.42
N GLU A 36 13.39 10.11 -37.97
CA GLU A 36 12.06 9.48 -38.13
C GLU A 36 11.00 10.11 -37.20
N ARG A 37 11.41 10.67 -36.06
CA ARG A 37 10.52 11.20 -35.03
C ARG A 37 11.03 12.53 -34.51
N VAL A 38 10.12 13.48 -34.32
CA VAL A 38 10.38 14.82 -33.78
C VAL A 38 9.71 15.02 -32.43
N PHE A 39 10.21 15.94 -31.64
CA PHE A 39 9.59 16.34 -30.40
C PHE A 39 8.19 16.96 -30.63
N CYS A 40 7.26 16.71 -29.74
CA CYS A 40 5.89 17.20 -29.88
C CYS A 40 5.62 18.30 -28.83
N PRO A 41 5.45 19.57 -29.24
CA PRO A 41 5.19 20.68 -28.31
C PRO A 41 3.71 20.85 -27.92
N CYS A 42 2.88 19.82 -28.06
CA CYS A 42 1.48 19.95 -27.59
C CYS A 42 1.42 20.00 -26.05
N MET A 43 0.34 20.57 -25.50
CA MET A 43 0.10 20.71 -24.05
C MET A 43 0.15 19.39 -23.26
N SER A 44 0.05 18.27 -23.94
CA SER A 44 0.15 16.93 -23.29
C SER A 44 1.54 16.29 -23.42
N CYS A 45 2.32 16.71 -24.43
CA CYS A 45 3.65 16.12 -24.69
C CYS A 45 4.81 17.01 -24.22
N TRP A 46 4.62 18.32 -24.14
CA TRP A 46 5.57 19.32 -23.61
C TRP A 46 7.01 19.15 -24.13
N ASN A 47 7.20 18.82 -25.40
CA ASN A 47 8.51 18.51 -25.98
C ASN A 47 9.28 17.32 -25.37
N TYR A 48 8.63 16.48 -24.53
CA TYR A 48 9.25 15.28 -23.95
C TYR A 48 8.96 14.01 -24.75
N LYS A 49 8.04 14.07 -25.71
CA LYS A 49 7.61 12.88 -26.47
C LYS A 49 7.96 13.03 -27.95
N LEU A 50 8.70 12.05 -28.46
CA LEU A 50 8.99 11.92 -29.88
C LEU A 50 7.82 11.27 -30.62
N VAL A 51 7.29 11.94 -31.66
CA VAL A 51 6.20 11.46 -32.49
C VAL A 51 6.59 11.53 -33.97
N LYS A 52 5.98 10.72 -34.83
CA LYS A 52 6.15 10.86 -36.28
C LYS A 52 5.55 12.20 -36.71
N PRO A 53 6.18 12.99 -37.62
CA PRO A 53 5.70 14.30 -38.02
C PRO A 53 4.20 14.31 -38.42
N LYS A 54 3.75 13.27 -39.11
CA LYS A 54 2.35 13.10 -39.52
C LYS A 54 1.33 13.04 -38.36
N LYS A 55 1.79 12.79 -37.12
CA LYS A 55 0.92 12.75 -35.93
C LYS A 55 0.83 14.08 -35.19
N LEU A 56 1.69 15.06 -35.47
CA LEU A 56 1.72 16.36 -34.81
C LEU A 56 0.40 17.10 -34.95
N ARG A 57 -0.16 17.22 -36.18
CA ARG A 57 -1.46 17.89 -36.45
C ARG A 57 -2.55 17.34 -35.53
N LYS A 58 -2.68 16.00 -35.41
CA LYS A 58 -3.66 15.37 -34.54
C LYS A 58 -3.47 15.74 -33.07
N HIS A 59 -2.21 15.82 -32.62
CA HIS A 59 -1.91 16.22 -31.25
C HIS A 59 -2.29 17.67 -30.96
N PHE A 60 -2.04 18.59 -31.91
CA PHE A 60 -2.33 20.01 -31.73
C PHE A 60 -3.84 20.31 -31.78
N LEU A 61 -4.56 19.68 -32.67
CA LEU A 61 -6.02 19.83 -32.73
C LEU A 61 -6.71 19.31 -31.47
N LEU A 62 -6.24 18.16 -30.92
CA LEU A 62 -6.84 17.54 -29.74
C LEU A 62 -6.37 18.16 -28.43
N LYS A 63 -5.11 18.61 -28.33
CA LYS A 63 -4.44 18.96 -27.07
C LYS A 63 -3.99 20.42 -26.98
N GLY A 64 -3.97 21.14 -28.10
CA GLY A 64 -3.35 22.48 -28.23
C GLY A 64 -1.84 22.42 -28.21
N ILE A 65 -1.20 23.47 -28.73
CA ILE A 65 0.25 23.69 -28.66
C ILE A 65 0.61 24.40 -27.35
N ASN A 66 1.81 24.19 -26.83
CA ASN A 66 2.31 24.88 -25.66
C ASN A 66 2.55 26.37 -25.97
N PRO A 67 1.84 27.32 -25.32
CA PRO A 67 2.01 28.76 -25.58
C PRO A 67 3.41 29.31 -25.29
N GLN A 68 4.16 28.62 -24.42
CA GLN A 68 5.52 28.99 -24.06
C GLN A 68 6.56 28.56 -25.11
N TYR A 69 6.19 27.67 -26.04
CA TYR A 69 7.10 27.20 -27.09
C TYR A 69 7.03 28.14 -28.30
N THR A 70 7.50 29.35 -28.14
CA THR A 70 7.49 30.42 -29.15
C THR A 70 8.68 30.38 -30.10
N VAL A 71 9.80 29.81 -29.70
CA VAL A 71 10.98 29.56 -30.54
C VAL A 71 11.09 28.06 -30.78
N TRP A 72 11.13 27.63 -32.04
CA TRP A 72 11.07 26.22 -32.40
C TRP A 72 12.47 25.55 -32.47
N TYR A 73 13.30 25.82 -31.44
CA TYR A 73 14.68 25.39 -31.38
C TYR A 73 14.86 23.86 -31.48
N LEU A 74 13.94 23.04 -30.97
CA LEU A 74 13.97 21.58 -31.13
C LEU A 74 13.55 21.10 -32.52
N HIS A 75 13.23 22.02 -33.42
CA HIS A 75 12.81 21.75 -34.81
C HIS A 75 13.64 22.53 -35.80
N GLY A 76 14.86 23.01 -35.38
CA GLY A 76 15.86 23.61 -36.24
C GLY A 76 15.68 25.11 -36.47
N GLU A 77 14.96 25.82 -35.60
CA GLU A 77 14.92 27.29 -35.65
C GLU A 77 16.15 27.83 -34.89
N GLY A 78 17.06 28.52 -35.57
CA GLY A 78 18.27 29.08 -35.00
C GLY A 78 19.57 28.55 -35.61
N GLU A 79 19.52 27.64 -36.58
CA GLU A 79 20.72 27.03 -37.19
C GLU A 79 21.49 27.96 -38.16
N GLN A 80 21.21 29.28 -38.24
CA GLN A 80 21.89 30.20 -39.14
C GLN A 80 22.72 31.31 -38.47
N GLN A 81 22.97 31.28 -37.20
CA GLN A 81 23.99 32.10 -36.57
C GLN A 81 24.82 31.23 -35.65
N ASN A 82 26.14 31.31 -35.75
CA ASN A 82 27.11 30.72 -34.82
C ASN A 82 26.81 31.20 -33.39
N PHE A 83 25.77 30.66 -32.80
CA PHE A 83 25.67 30.53 -31.38
C PHE A 83 26.28 29.16 -31.05
N GLU A 84 27.51 29.18 -30.51
CA GLU A 84 27.83 28.17 -29.50
C GLU A 84 26.61 28.16 -28.58
N PRO A 85 25.91 27.04 -28.42
CA PRO A 85 24.89 26.95 -27.39
C PRO A 85 25.58 27.42 -26.11
N PRO A 86 24.98 28.30 -25.29
CA PRO A 86 25.51 28.56 -23.96
C PRO A 86 25.74 27.15 -23.43
N PRO A 87 26.94 26.87 -22.89
CA PRO A 87 27.18 25.50 -22.42
C PRO A 87 25.93 25.13 -21.75
N VAL A 88 25.22 24.11 -22.29
CA VAL A 88 24.22 23.42 -21.51
C VAL A 88 25.04 23.14 -20.29
N GLU A 89 24.85 23.96 -19.25
CA GLU A 89 25.14 23.49 -17.93
C GLU A 89 24.42 22.18 -17.92
N SER A 90 25.12 21.16 -18.29
CA SER A 90 24.79 19.82 -17.90
C SER A 90 24.42 20.02 -16.44
N LEU A 91 23.12 20.11 -16.18
CA LEU A 91 22.62 19.86 -14.84
C LEU A 91 23.48 18.70 -14.41
N PRO A 92 24.37 18.87 -13.42
CA PRO A 92 25.41 17.91 -13.16
C PRO A 92 24.72 16.59 -13.27
N GLU A 93 25.12 15.76 -14.28
CA GLU A 93 24.88 14.34 -14.14
C GLU A 93 25.31 14.15 -12.70
N ASP A 94 24.36 13.74 -11.85
CA ASP A 94 24.71 13.24 -10.56
C ASP A 94 25.69 12.09 -10.81
N ASN A 95 26.90 12.45 -11.21
CA ASN A 95 28.10 11.81 -10.81
C ASN A 95 28.07 12.06 -9.31
N ASP A 96 27.19 11.32 -8.63
CA ASP A 96 27.44 10.85 -7.32
C ASP A 96 28.83 10.18 -7.42
N ASP A 97 29.90 10.97 -7.46
CA ASP A 97 31.18 10.60 -6.89
C ASP A 97 30.88 10.38 -5.42
N TRP A 98 30.26 9.21 -5.21
CA TRP A 98 30.27 8.55 -3.95
C TRP A 98 31.74 8.21 -3.74
N GLU A 99 32.53 9.18 -3.19
CA GLU A 99 33.62 8.78 -2.37
C GLU A 99 33.08 7.62 -1.55
N GLU A 100 33.66 6.44 -1.72
CA GLU A 100 33.65 5.41 -0.70
C GLU A 100 34.25 6.09 0.52
N ASP A 101 33.46 6.88 1.25
CA ASP A 101 33.66 7.08 2.66
C ASP A 101 33.73 5.67 3.19
N ASN A 102 34.91 5.26 3.66
CA ASN A 102 35.29 3.91 4.09
C ASN A 102 34.14 3.21 4.81
N LEU A 103 33.21 2.63 4.02
CA LEU A 103 31.99 1.99 4.48
C LEU A 103 32.32 0.79 5.39
N ILE A 104 33.49 0.16 5.15
CA ILE A 104 33.97 -0.98 5.95
C ILE A 104 34.45 -0.50 7.33
N GLU A 105 35.16 0.63 7.39
CA GLU A 105 35.63 1.22 8.66
C GLU A 105 34.45 1.77 9.47
N MET A 106 33.43 2.32 8.77
CA MET A 106 32.21 2.82 9.36
C MET A 106 31.30 1.68 9.91
N VAL A 107 31.21 0.55 9.23
CA VAL A 107 30.45 -0.64 9.69
C VAL A 107 31.12 -1.28 10.90
N ASN A 108 32.45 -1.34 10.94
CA ASN A 108 33.19 -1.88 12.08
C ASN A 108 33.15 -0.95 13.31
N ASN A 109 33.14 0.37 13.08
CA ASN A 109 33.02 1.34 14.16
C ASN A 109 31.61 1.37 14.75
N VAL A 110 30.55 1.28 13.92
CA VAL A 110 29.15 1.26 14.40
C VAL A 110 28.82 -0.03 15.16
N ALA A 111 29.34 -1.18 14.75
CA ALA A 111 29.16 -2.43 15.51
C ALA A 111 29.75 -2.38 16.92
N ASN A 112 30.82 -1.60 17.11
CA ASN A 112 31.44 -1.38 18.42
C ASN A 112 30.77 -0.25 19.23
N ASP A 113 30.19 0.76 18.56
CA ASP A 113 29.55 1.92 19.23
C ASP A 113 28.24 1.53 19.95
N PHE A 114 27.55 0.43 19.54
CA PHE A 114 26.30 0.00 20.20
C PHE A 114 26.50 -0.58 21.62
N VAL A 115 27.72 -0.78 22.05
CA VAL A 115 28.01 -1.28 23.40
C VAL A 115 27.76 -0.20 24.48
N ASP A 116 27.76 1.09 24.13
CA ASP A 116 27.62 2.22 25.04
C ASP A 116 26.43 3.15 24.71
N THR A 117 25.25 2.55 24.58
CA THR A 117 24.00 3.28 24.31
C THR A 117 23.70 4.41 25.32
N PRO A 118 23.93 4.27 26.64
CA PRO A 118 23.75 5.36 27.59
C PRO A 118 24.60 6.60 27.29
N HIS A 119 25.86 6.43 26.95
CA HIS A 119 26.77 7.52 26.61
C HIS A 119 26.35 8.22 25.29
N ILE A 120 25.84 7.46 24.34
CA ILE A 120 25.30 8.00 23.07
C ILE A 120 24.06 8.87 23.32
N LEU A 121 23.16 8.45 24.21
CA LEU A 121 21.98 9.22 24.58
C LEU A 121 22.33 10.49 25.34
N GLU A 122 23.34 10.42 26.20
CA GLU A 122 23.88 11.57 26.92
C GLU A 122 24.52 12.58 25.95
N SER A 123 25.31 12.12 24.98
CA SER A 123 25.84 12.96 23.90
C SER A 123 24.74 13.69 23.13
N LEU A 124 23.64 13.01 22.79
CA LEU A 124 22.51 13.62 22.11
C LEU A 124 21.80 14.65 22.98
N ARG A 125 21.67 14.40 24.30
CA ARG A 125 21.13 15.37 25.24
C ARG A 125 22.02 16.60 25.31
N ASN A 126 23.34 16.42 25.43
CA ASN A 126 24.30 17.51 25.40
C ASN A 126 24.19 18.33 24.08
N ASP A 127 24.11 17.68 22.92
CA ASP A 127 23.91 18.35 21.64
C ASP A 127 22.55 19.09 21.55
N SER A 128 21.54 18.66 22.31
CA SER A 128 20.23 19.33 22.37
C SER A 128 20.25 20.59 23.26
N GLU A 129 21.17 20.68 24.19
CA GLU A 129 21.34 21.79 25.10
C GLU A 129 22.46 22.75 24.66
N LEU A 130 23.48 22.24 23.94
CA LEU A 130 24.62 23.01 23.47
C LEU A 130 24.21 24.12 22.52
N PRO A 131 24.43 25.42 22.82
CA PRO A 131 24.10 26.51 21.90
C PRO A 131 24.87 26.39 20.57
N LEU A 132 24.29 26.87 19.49
CA LEU A 132 24.91 26.84 18.17
C LEU A 132 26.23 27.66 18.13
N TYR A 133 26.26 28.78 18.84
CA TYR A 133 27.44 29.60 19.16
C TYR A 133 27.21 30.31 20.49
N GLU A 134 28.25 30.84 21.11
CA GLU A 134 28.17 31.60 22.36
C GLU A 134 27.11 32.70 22.26
N GLU A 135 26.22 32.79 23.24
CA GLU A 135 25.05 33.69 23.24
C GLU A 135 23.88 33.32 22.32
N CYS A 136 23.89 32.25 21.57
CA CYS A 136 22.78 31.83 20.75
C CYS A 136 21.63 31.24 21.59
N SER A 137 20.62 32.07 21.90
CA SER A 137 19.44 31.62 22.64
C SER A 137 18.39 30.89 21.78
N LYS A 138 18.46 31.00 20.44
CA LYS A 138 17.42 30.53 19.52
C LYS A 138 17.66 29.12 18.97
N TYR A 139 18.92 28.73 18.84
CA TYR A 139 19.28 27.46 18.24
C TYR A 139 20.35 26.75 19.04
N THR A 140 20.15 25.45 19.23
CA THR A 140 21.18 24.53 19.71
C THR A 140 21.84 23.84 18.54
N ARG A 141 22.97 23.18 18.76
CA ARG A 141 23.69 22.37 17.76
C ARG A 141 22.73 21.38 17.07
N LEU A 142 21.97 20.62 17.87
CA LEU A 142 21.00 19.63 17.35
C LEU A 142 19.87 20.31 16.59
N SER A 143 19.24 21.36 17.11
CA SER A 143 18.08 22.00 16.49
C SER A 143 18.42 22.71 15.18
N ALA A 144 19.57 23.34 15.07
CA ALA A 144 20.05 23.97 13.84
C ALA A 144 20.34 22.91 12.77
N THR A 145 21.12 21.89 13.13
CA THR A 145 21.46 20.77 12.24
C THR A 145 20.21 20.10 11.68
N LEU A 146 19.25 19.81 12.56
CA LEU A 146 17.98 19.17 12.18
C LEU A 146 17.18 20.03 11.20
N LYS A 147 17.07 21.36 11.45
CA LYS A 147 16.35 22.27 10.54
C LYS A 147 17.00 22.36 9.17
N LEU A 148 18.32 22.46 9.11
CA LEU A 148 19.06 22.48 7.84
C LEU A 148 18.90 21.16 7.08
N PHE A 149 18.98 20.02 7.76
CA PHE A 149 18.78 18.70 7.16
C PHE A 149 17.34 18.53 6.64
N ASN A 150 16.36 19.08 7.35
CA ASN A 150 14.98 19.12 6.88
C ASN A 150 14.82 19.93 5.59
N LEU A 151 15.49 21.05 5.47
CA LEU A 151 15.51 21.85 4.23
C LEU A 151 16.14 21.04 3.09
N LYS A 152 17.25 20.36 3.34
CA LYS A 152 17.86 19.44 2.36
C LYS A 152 16.84 18.42 1.84
N ALA A 153 16.20 17.69 2.74
CA ALA A 153 15.23 16.66 2.39
C ALA A 153 14.01 17.22 1.65
N LYS A 154 13.49 18.37 2.10
CA LYS A 154 12.33 19.05 1.49
C LYS A 154 12.62 19.53 0.06
N ASN A 155 13.82 19.99 -0.21
CA ASN A 155 14.19 20.55 -1.51
C ASN A 155 14.96 19.56 -2.41
N GLY A 156 15.27 18.35 -1.90
CA GLY A 156 15.94 17.30 -2.65
C GLY A 156 17.42 17.61 -2.96
N TRP A 157 18.12 18.32 -2.07
CA TRP A 157 19.53 18.65 -2.25
C TRP A 157 20.40 17.41 -2.12
N SER A 158 21.45 17.34 -2.96
CA SER A 158 22.45 16.28 -2.87
C SER A 158 23.27 16.38 -1.56
N ASN A 159 23.99 15.31 -1.19
CA ASN A 159 24.88 15.37 -0.05
C ASN A 159 26.02 16.38 -0.27
N LYS A 160 26.51 16.49 -1.52
CA LYS A 160 27.53 17.46 -1.91
C LYS A 160 27.03 18.89 -1.71
N SER A 161 25.89 19.24 -2.31
CA SER A 161 25.30 20.58 -2.15
C SER A 161 24.98 20.91 -0.68
N PHE A 162 24.59 19.91 0.10
CA PHE A 162 24.32 20.14 1.52
C PHE A 162 25.59 20.32 2.34
N THR A 163 26.67 19.59 2.01
CA THR A 163 28.00 19.80 2.62
C THR A 163 28.53 21.20 2.30
N GLU A 164 28.42 21.64 1.04
CA GLU A 164 28.80 23.00 0.62
C GLU A 164 27.99 24.07 1.35
N LEU A 165 26.68 23.85 1.54
CA LEU A 165 25.83 24.74 2.32
C LEU A 165 26.24 24.78 3.80
N LEU A 166 26.50 23.61 4.42
CA LEU A 166 26.92 23.56 5.83
C LEU A 166 28.24 24.33 6.03
N ALA A 167 29.21 24.13 5.13
CA ALA A 167 30.48 24.86 5.18
C ALA A 167 30.27 26.37 5.05
N LEU A 168 29.44 26.82 4.09
CA LEU A 168 29.13 28.23 3.89
C LEU A 168 28.42 28.83 5.11
N VAL A 169 27.38 28.16 5.63
CA VAL A 169 26.64 28.66 6.82
C VAL A 169 27.55 28.70 8.04
N LYS A 170 28.44 27.74 8.18
CA LYS A 170 29.41 27.72 9.30
C LYS A 170 30.38 28.88 9.23
N ASP A 171 30.86 29.24 8.04
CA ASP A 171 31.72 30.38 7.78
C ASP A 171 31.01 31.73 8.04
N MET A 172 29.69 31.79 7.82
CA MET A 172 28.88 32.97 8.10
C MET A 172 28.52 33.16 9.58
N LEU A 173 28.69 32.14 10.41
CA LEU A 173 28.42 32.19 11.84
C LEU A 173 29.66 32.66 12.63
N PRO A 174 29.50 33.18 13.87
CA PRO A 174 30.64 33.56 14.72
C PRO A 174 31.65 32.43 14.87
N GLU A 175 32.95 32.82 15.06
CA GLU A 175 33.99 31.84 15.36
C GLU A 175 33.64 31.02 16.60
N GLY A 176 34.04 29.75 16.62
CA GLY A 176 33.71 28.84 17.72
C GLY A 176 32.30 28.20 17.61
N ASN A 177 31.55 28.46 16.53
CA ASN A 177 30.24 27.82 16.36
C ASN A 177 30.33 26.28 16.22
N THR A 178 29.30 25.62 16.67
CA THR A 178 29.24 24.14 16.80
C THR A 178 28.58 23.46 15.59
N LEU A 179 28.27 24.19 14.49
CA LEU A 179 27.61 23.64 13.32
C LEU A 179 28.52 22.57 12.63
N PRO A 180 27.98 21.40 12.25
CA PRO A 180 28.74 20.40 11.49
C PRO A 180 29.22 20.93 10.12
N ASN A 181 30.43 20.55 9.72
CA ASN A 181 31.00 20.95 8.42
C ASN A 181 30.47 20.14 7.25
N ARG A 182 30.10 18.88 7.47
CA ARG A 182 29.77 17.90 6.42
C ARG A 182 28.45 17.19 6.70
N THR A 183 27.81 16.71 5.63
CA THR A 183 26.59 15.92 5.71
C THR A 183 26.72 14.71 6.66
N TYR A 184 27.87 14.04 6.66
CA TYR A 184 28.17 12.90 7.53
C TYR A 184 28.12 13.31 9.01
N GLU A 185 28.84 14.36 9.39
CA GLU A 185 28.83 14.90 10.76
C GLU A 185 27.42 15.31 11.20
N ALA A 186 26.68 15.97 10.30
CA ALA A 186 25.30 16.34 10.56
C ALA A 186 24.40 15.12 10.84
N LYS A 187 24.58 14.03 10.10
CA LYS A 187 23.88 12.77 10.38
C LYS A 187 24.26 12.17 11.73
N LYS A 188 25.54 12.20 12.10
CA LYS A 188 26.03 11.69 13.38
C LYS A 188 25.47 12.50 14.57
N VAL A 189 25.38 13.81 14.45
CA VAL A 189 24.75 14.69 15.46
C VAL A 189 23.26 14.39 15.61
N MET A 190 22.52 14.17 14.51
CA MET A 190 21.08 13.92 14.55
C MET A 190 20.73 12.51 15.03
N CYS A 191 21.52 11.52 14.71
CA CYS A 191 21.27 10.15 15.08
C CYS A 191 22.58 9.37 15.21
N PRO A 192 23.26 9.49 16.34
CA PRO A 192 24.50 8.77 16.59
C PRO A 192 24.30 7.25 16.58
N MET A 193 23.08 6.75 16.76
CA MET A 193 22.73 5.32 16.66
C MET A 193 22.53 4.84 15.21
N GLY A 194 22.90 5.64 14.20
CA GLY A 194 22.87 5.28 12.79
C GLY A 194 21.52 5.50 12.08
N LEU A 195 21.58 6.23 10.95
CA LEU A 195 20.49 6.39 9.98
C LEU A 195 20.85 5.68 8.68
N GLU A 196 21.44 4.50 8.81
CA GLU A 196 22.10 3.86 7.68
C GLU A 196 21.12 3.17 6.71
N TYR A 197 21.50 3.22 5.45
CA TYR A 197 20.97 2.36 4.40
C TYR A 197 22.14 1.83 3.56
N LYS A 198 21.96 0.62 3.06
CA LYS A 198 22.95 -0.03 2.18
C LYS A 198 22.40 -0.05 0.75
N LYS A 199 23.19 0.41 -0.22
CA LYS A 199 22.90 0.23 -1.65
C LYS A 199 23.49 -1.09 -2.10
N ILE A 200 22.65 -2.06 -2.40
CA ILE A 200 23.07 -3.37 -2.90
C ILE A 200 22.75 -3.42 -4.38
N HIS A 201 23.75 -3.62 -5.23
CA HIS A 201 23.52 -3.76 -6.67
C HIS A 201 22.74 -5.03 -6.96
N ALA A 202 21.84 -4.98 -7.92
CA ALA A 202 21.04 -6.09 -8.36
C ALA A 202 21.20 -6.35 -9.86
N CYS A 203 21.03 -7.60 -10.25
CA CYS A 203 20.95 -7.94 -11.66
C CYS A 203 19.71 -7.26 -12.29
N PRO A 204 19.82 -6.64 -13.48
CA PRO A 204 18.67 -6.01 -14.15
C PRO A 204 17.53 -6.99 -14.50
N ASN A 205 17.83 -8.30 -14.54
CA ASN A 205 16.87 -9.37 -14.75
C ASN A 205 16.44 -10.10 -13.47
N ASP A 206 16.68 -9.52 -12.28
CA ASP A 206 16.25 -10.03 -10.98
C ASP A 206 16.84 -11.40 -10.58
N CYS A 207 17.99 -11.80 -11.16
CA CYS A 207 18.58 -13.12 -10.90
C CYS A 207 19.29 -13.20 -9.55
N ILE A 208 20.07 -12.16 -9.17
CA ILE A 208 20.93 -12.12 -7.98
C ILE A 208 21.04 -10.68 -7.44
N LEU A 209 21.43 -10.58 -6.17
CA LEU A 209 22.08 -9.40 -5.60
C LEU A 209 23.60 -9.57 -5.64
N TYR A 210 24.32 -8.49 -5.94
CA TYR A 210 25.78 -8.47 -5.91
C TYR A 210 26.26 -8.25 -4.46
N ARG A 211 26.19 -9.31 -3.66
CA ARG A 211 26.61 -9.37 -2.25
C ARG A 211 27.25 -10.72 -1.92
N ASN A 212 27.93 -10.82 -0.81
CA ASN A 212 28.62 -12.03 -0.35
C ASN A 212 29.50 -12.61 -1.48
N ALA A 213 29.29 -13.86 -1.87
CA ALA A 213 30.05 -14.53 -2.95
C ALA A 213 29.95 -13.83 -4.33
N TYR A 214 28.99 -12.92 -4.53
CA TYR A 214 28.79 -12.20 -5.79
C TYR A 214 29.24 -10.73 -5.73
N SER A 215 29.84 -10.27 -4.63
CA SER A 215 30.21 -8.86 -4.38
C SER A 215 31.07 -8.28 -5.49
N ASP A 216 32.05 -9.03 -5.98
CA ASP A 216 33.07 -8.55 -6.92
C ASP A 216 32.72 -8.77 -8.39
N LEU A 217 31.62 -9.49 -8.67
CA LEU A 217 31.23 -9.81 -10.02
C LEU A 217 30.76 -8.57 -10.80
N LYS A 218 31.22 -8.41 -12.02
CA LYS A 218 30.82 -7.37 -12.97
C LYS A 218 29.64 -7.78 -13.84
N GLU A 219 29.39 -9.07 -13.95
CA GLU A 219 28.31 -9.65 -14.75
C GLU A 219 27.53 -10.70 -13.95
N CYS A 220 26.26 -10.86 -14.28
CA CYS A 220 25.42 -11.85 -13.62
C CYS A 220 25.83 -13.29 -14.05
N PRO A 221 26.15 -14.20 -13.13
CA PRO A 221 26.51 -15.57 -13.47
C PRO A 221 25.36 -16.35 -14.12
N VAL A 222 24.10 -15.94 -13.87
CA VAL A 222 22.88 -16.63 -14.35
C VAL A 222 22.52 -16.20 -15.78
N CYS A 223 22.44 -14.87 -16.03
CA CYS A 223 21.94 -14.34 -17.31
C CYS A 223 22.96 -13.55 -18.11
N LYS A 224 24.22 -13.44 -17.62
CA LYS A 224 25.34 -12.72 -18.27
C LYS A 224 25.09 -11.23 -18.53
N ALA A 225 24.02 -10.64 -17.91
CA ALA A 225 23.79 -9.21 -18.00
C ALA A 225 24.83 -8.45 -17.18
N SER A 226 25.27 -7.29 -17.70
CA SER A 226 26.20 -6.43 -16.98
C SER A 226 25.60 -5.86 -15.71
N ARG A 227 26.40 -5.78 -14.65
CA ARG A 227 26.07 -5.12 -13.39
C ARG A 227 25.84 -3.62 -13.57
N TYR A 228 26.53 -3.02 -14.54
CA TYR A 228 26.55 -1.58 -14.79
C TYR A 228 25.83 -1.23 -16.09
N LYS A 229 25.29 -0.02 -16.17
CA LYS A 229 24.72 0.52 -17.40
C LYS A 229 25.84 0.71 -18.43
N LEU A 230 25.57 0.34 -19.68
CA LEU A 230 26.50 0.58 -20.79
C LEU A 230 26.46 2.06 -21.15
N ASN A 231 27.52 2.81 -20.85
CA ASN A 231 27.69 4.17 -21.33
C ASN A 231 28.10 4.14 -22.81
N LYS A 232 27.51 4.98 -23.63
CA LYS A 232 27.79 5.07 -25.07
C LYS A 232 29.15 5.71 -25.43
N GLU A 233 29.91 6.20 -24.46
CA GLU A 233 31.22 6.79 -24.68
C GLU A 233 32.28 6.23 -23.73
N PRO A 234 33.47 5.82 -24.26
CA PRO A 234 34.58 5.35 -23.45
C PRO A 234 35.47 6.55 -23.05
N LYS A 235 35.10 7.30 -22.01
CA LYS A 235 36.01 8.27 -21.40
C LYS A 235 36.17 8.00 -19.91
N GLY A 236 37.36 7.55 -19.53
CA GLY A 236 37.86 7.55 -18.16
C GLY A 236 37.45 6.37 -17.31
N LYS A 237 38.23 6.05 -16.28
CA LYS A 237 37.99 5.05 -15.23
C LYS A 237 36.86 5.48 -14.28
N SER A 238 35.65 5.71 -14.75
CA SER A 238 34.49 5.91 -13.85
C SER A 238 33.92 4.55 -13.47
N LYS A 239 33.77 4.29 -12.18
CA LYS A 239 32.98 3.18 -11.68
C LYS A 239 31.59 3.29 -12.32
N GLY A 240 31.18 2.33 -13.15
CA GLY A 240 29.94 2.41 -13.92
C GLY A 240 28.70 2.54 -13.04
N THR A 241 27.69 3.29 -13.49
CA THR A 241 26.41 3.41 -12.80
C THR A 241 25.71 2.04 -12.74
N PRO A 242 25.26 1.55 -11.57
CA PRO A 242 24.60 0.25 -11.44
C PRO A 242 23.32 0.19 -12.28
N SER A 243 23.06 -0.95 -12.91
CA SER A 243 21.86 -1.16 -13.73
C SER A 243 20.59 -1.22 -12.90
N LYS A 244 20.64 -1.79 -11.70
CA LYS A 244 19.54 -1.86 -10.73
C LYS A 244 20.08 -1.87 -9.31
N VAL A 245 19.33 -1.29 -8.37
CA VAL A 245 19.74 -1.15 -6.97
C VAL A 245 18.62 -1.59 -6.05
N LEU A 246 18.98 -2.33 -5.00
CA LEU A 246 18.18 -2.51 -3.81
C LEU A 246 18.64 -1.51 -2.75
N TRP A 247 17.72 -0.75 -2.19
CA TRP A 247 17.96 0.09 -1.02
C TRP A 247 17.56 -0.71 0.22
N TYR A 248 18.54 -1.10 1.02
CA TYR A 248 18.33 -1.87 2.24
C TYR A 248 18.51 -0.98 3.47
N LEU A 249 17.50 -0.94 4.31
CA LEU A 249 17.47 -0.20 5.57
C LEU A 249 17.40 -1.24 6.71
N PRO A 250 18.54 -1.59 7.35
CA PRO A 250 18.60 -2.63 8.37
C PRO A 250 17.62 -2.36 9.53
N PRO A 251 16.81 -3.33 9.96
CA PRO A 251 15.84 -3.12 11.03
C PRO A 251 16.47 -3.13 12.42
N ILE A 252 17.60 -3.81 12.63
CA ILE A 252 18.23 -4.01 13.94
C ILE A 252 18.55 -2.69 14.66
N PRO A 253 19.27 -1.72 14.04
CA PRO A 253 19.55 -0.43 14.68
C PRO A 253 18.26 0.35 15.01
N ARG A 254 17.22 0.15 14.20
CA ARG A 254 15.92 0.81 14.39
C ARG A 254 15.17 0.25 15.58
N PHE A 255 15.24 -1.06 15.79
CA PHE A 255 14.70 -1.69 17.00
C PHE A 255 15.45 -1.24 18.25
N GLN A 256 16.78 -1.19 18.21
CA GLN A 256 17.60 -0.71 19.32
C GLN A 256 17.26 0.73 19.70
N ARG A 257 17.02 1.63 18.72
CA ARG A 257 16.58 3.00 18.98
C ARG A 257 15.22 3.10 19.67
N LEU A 258 14.27 2.21 19.35
CA LEU A 258 12.98 2.20 20.04
C LEU A 258 13.12 1.79 21.51
N PHE A 259 14.01 0.88 21.83
CA PHE A 259 14.29 0.50 23.23
C PHE A 259 15.13 1.55 23.96
N ALA A 260 15.87 2.39 23.25
CA ALA A 260 16.63 3.50 23.82
C ALA A 260 15.76 4.68 24.27
N ASP A 261 14.47 4.71 23.87
CA ASP A 261 13.47 5.65 24.36
C ASP A 261 12.62 5.01 25.46
N THR A 262 12.46 5.71 26.61
CA THR A 262 11.74 5.19 27.77
C THR A 262 10.27 4.90 27.51
N GLU A 263 9.58 5.79 26.77
CA GLU A 263 8.16 5.62 26.45
C GLU A 263 7.95 4.48 25.46
N ASP A 264 8.74 4.46 24.38
CA ASP A 264 8.66 3.41 23.37
C ASP A 264 9.01 2.04 23.95
N SER A 265 10.07 1.94 24.78
CA SER A 265 10.42 0.70 25.48
C SER A 265 9.29 0.19 26.38
N ASN A 266 8.64 1.09 27.13
CA ASN A 266 7.46 0.77 27.93
C ASN A 266 6.30 0.24 27.06
N ASN A 267 6.07 0.88 25.92
CA ASN A 267 5.01 0.48 24.99
C ASN A 267 5.28 -0.88 24.34
N MET A 268 6.55 -1.28 24.17
CA MET A 268 6.92 -2.60 23.61
C MET A 268 6.51 -3.78 24.52
N ARG A 269 6.30 -3.54 25.81
CA ARG A 269 5.84 -4.55 26.77
C ARG A 269 4.34 -4.53 27.02
N TRP A 270 3.60 -3.64 26.35
CA TRP A 270 2.16 -3.47 26.55
C TRP A 270 1.37 -4.80 26.46
N HIS A 271 1.71 -5.65 25.50
CA HIS A 271 1.01 -6.92 25.26
C HIS A 271 1.10 -7.91 26.43
N ALA A 272 2.17 -7.85 27.23
CA ALA A 272 2.36 -8.70 28.40
C ALA A 272 1.91 -8.02 29.70
N GLU A 273 2.15 -6.71 29.86
CA GLU A 273 1.97 -6.01 31.13
C GLU A 273 0.62 -5.28 31.27
N LYS A 274 0.07 -4.78 30.13
CA LYS A 274 -1.09 -3.85 30.17
C LYS A 274 -2.28 -4.35 29.34
N ARG A 275 -2.18 -5.49 28.68
CA ARG A 275 -3.26 -6.07 27.88
C ARG A 275 -4.36 -6.61 28.78
N VAL A 276 -5.60 -6.28 28.45
CA VAL A 276 -6.77 -6.89 29.11
C VAL A 276 -7.03 -8.26 28.49
N VAL A 277 -7.09 -9.30 29.31
CA VAL A 277 -7.37 -10.67 28.88
C VAL A 277 -8.82 -10.98 29.25
N ASP A 278 -9.67 -11.02 28.23
CA ASP A 278 -11.09 -11.37 28.31
C ASP A 278 -11.52 -12.12 27.04
N THR A 279 -12.81 -12.27 26.80
CA THR A 279 -13.35 -12.88 25.58
C THR A 279 -13.30 -11.96 24.35
N LYS A 280 -12.83 -10.72 24.49
CA LYS A 280 -12.78 -9.73 23.43
C LYS A 280 -11.42 -9.69 22.77
N MET A 281 -11.41 -9.85 21.47
CA MET A 281 -10.19 -9.74 20.65
C MET A 281 -10.04 -8.31 20.10
N ARG A 282 -8.97 -7.63 20.47
CA ARG A 282 -8.67 -6.24 20.09
C ARG A 282 -7.34 -6.09 19.37
N HIS A 283 -6.51 -7.11 19.51
CA HIS A 283 -5.11 -7.06 19.05
C HIS A 283 -4.65 -8.48 18.64
N PRO A 284 -3.63 -8.63 17.76
CA PRO A 284 -3.01 -9.92 17.47
C PRO A 284 -2.52 -10.69 18.71
N ALA A 285 -2.15 -9.99 19.78
CA ALA A 285 -1.81 -10.63 21.06
C ALA A 285 -2.96 -11.44 21.69
N ASP A 286 -4.21 -11.19 21.30
CA ASP A 286 -5.38 -11.94 21.75
C ASP A 286 -5.67 -13.19 20.90
N SER A 287 -4.85 -13.46 19.88
CA SER A 287 -5.10 -14.48 18.87
C SER A 287 -4.49 -15.84 19.21
N LEU A 288 -5.03 -16.88 18.57
CA LEU A 288 -4.56 -18.26 18.77
C LEU A 288 -3.10 -18.44 18.31
N GLN A 289 -2.65 -17.78 17.24
CA GLN A 289 -1.28 -17.92 16.76
C GLN A 289 -0.28 -17.29 17.72
N TRP A 290 -0.63 -16.19 18.39
CA TRP A 290 0.21 -15.61 19.41
C TRP A 290 0.42 -16.58 20.59
N ALA A 291 -0.67 -17.13 21.14
CA ALA A 291 -0.59 -18.12 22.21
C ALA A 291 0.16 -19.39 21.78
N LYS A 292 -0.04 -19.83 20.55
CA LYS A 292 0.69 -20.97 19.99
C LYS A 292 2.19 -20.70 19.91
N VAL A 293 2.59 -19.51 19.48
CA VAL A 293 4.01 -19.10 19.42
C VAL A 293 4.64 -19.15 20.79
N ASP A 294 3.98 -18.58 21.81
CA ASP A 294 4.51 -18.56 23.18
C ASP A 294 4.65 -19.98 23.75
N ASN A 295 3.69 -20.86 23.46
CA ASN A 295 3.74 -22.27 23.89
C ASN A 295 4.79 -23.09 23.12
N THR A 296 4.94 -22.84 21.82
CA THR A 296 5.90 -23.60 20.98
C THR A 296 7.35 -23.17 21.24
N PHE A 297 7.55 -21.89 21.55
CA PHE A 297 8.85 -21.28 21.77
C PHE A 297 8.91 -20.58 23.14
N PRO A 298 8.89 -21.33 24.26
CA PRO A 298 8.74 -20.74 25.60
C PRO A 298 9.88 -19.78 25.98
N VAL A 299 11.11 -20.03 25.54
CA VAL A 299 12.24 -19.12 25.75
C VAL A 299 12.02 -17.77 25.05
N PHE A 300 11.44 -17.78 23.85
CA PHE A 300 11.08 -16.56 23.12
C PHE A 300 9.89 -15.86 23.78
N GLY A 301 8.86 -16.60 24.19
CA GLY A 301 7.65 -16.08 24.81
C GLY A 301 7.87 -15.50 26.21
N ALA A 302 8.83 -16.04 26.98
CA ALA A 302 9.14 -15.58 28.34
C ALA A 302 9.73 -14.16 28.39
N GLU A 303 10.47 -13.73 27.36
CA GLU A 303 11.00 -12.38 27.29
C GLU A 303 9.98 -11.47 26.56
N SER A 304 9.28 -10.62 27.33
CA SER A 304 8.22 -9.74 26.83
C SER A 304 8.71 -8.69 25.82
N ARG A 305 10.01 -8.41 25.79
CA ARG A 305 10.63 -7.44 24.86
C ARG A 305 10.94 -8.06 23.50
N ASN A 306 10.89 -9.37 23.37
CA ASN A 306 11.06 -10.02 22.06
C ASN A 306 9.98 -9.59 21.07
N LEU A 307 10.40 -9.19 19.87
CA LEU A 307 9.50 -8.55 18.90
C LEU A 307 8.75 -9.56 18.03
N ARG A 308 7.46 -9.31 17.85
CA ARG A 308 6.60 -10.01 16.90
C ARG A 308 6.24 -9.07 15.77
N LEU A 309 6.69 -9.41 14.57
CA LEU A 309 6.67 -8.54 13.39
C LEU A 309 5.62 -8.99 12.37
N GLY A 310 5.04 -8.01 11.69
CA GLY A 310 4.33 -8.20 10.44
C GLY A 310 5.11 -7.58 9.29
N LEU A 311 5.03 -8.15 8.08
CA LEU A 311 5.68 -7.62 6.88
C LEU A 311 4.64 -7.31 5.83
N SER A 312 4.69 -6.12 5.23
CA SER A 312 3.84 -5.74 4.11
C SER A 312 4.65 -5.27 2.92
N THR A 313 4.20 -5.60 1.72
CA THR A 313 4.79 -5.10 0.47
C THR A 313 3.73 -5.03 -0.63
N ASP A 314 3.85 -4.01 -1.48
CA ASP A 314 3.04 -3.84 -2.68
C ASP A 314 3.77 -2.94 -3.68
N GLY A 315 3.34 -3.00 -4.95
CA GLY A 315 3.90 -2.19 -6.02
C GLY A 315 3.34 -0.77 -6.06
N VAL A 316 4.21 0.23 -5.98
CA VAL A 316 3.84 1.65 -6.05
C VAL A 316 4.41 2.30 -7.28
N ASN A 317 3.58 3.05 -8.01
CA ASN A 317 4.05 3.93 -9.07
C ASN A 317 4.48 5.29 -8.47
N PRO A 318 5.78 5.60 -8.41
CA PRO A 318 6.28 6.82 -7.78
C PRO A 318 5.98 8.09 -8.58
N HIS A 319 5.70 7.99 -9.89
CA HIS A 319 5.55 9.15 -10.76
C HIS A 319 4.16 9.78 -10.76
N GLY A 320 3.16 9.16 -10.11
CA GLY A 320 1.79 9.67 -10.08
C GLY A 320 1.04 9.63 -11.41
N ASN A 321 1.67 9.24 -12.48
CA ASN A 321 1.08 9.14 -13.82
C ASN A 321 0.64 7.70 -14.09
N LEU A 322 -0.66 7.50 -14.29
CA LEU A 322 -1.23 6.20 -14.61
C LEU A 322 -0.77 5.61 -15.96
N SER A 323 -0.17 6.44 -16.82
CA SER A 323 0.35 5.98 -18.11
C SER A 323 1.74 5.34 -18.03
N SER A 324 2.48 5.52 -16.94
CA SER A 324 3.77 4.86 -16.74
C SER A 324 3.57 3.52 -15.99
N GLN A 325 4.16 2.46 -16.54
CA GLN A 325 4.14 1.13 -15.91
C GLN A 325 5.29 0.96 -14.91
N TYR A 326 5.83 2.05 -14.36
CA TYR A 326 6.90 2.01 -13.38
C TYR A 326 6.36 1.52 -12.03
N SER A 327 7.03 0.56 -11.42
CA SER A 327 6.62 -0.02 -10.14
C SER A 327 7.83 -0.21 -9.23
N THR A 328 7.87 0.58 -8.16
CA THR A 328 8.80 0.45 -7.04
C THR A 328 8.12 -0.36 -5.93
N TRP A 329 8.87 -1.21 -5.23
CA TRP A 329 8.32 -2.12 -4.21
C TRP A 329 8.94 -1.85 -2.84
N PRO A 330 8.29 -1.08 -1.97
CA PRO A 330 8.67 -0.95 -0.57
C PRO A 330 8.29 -2.20 0.23
N VAL A 331 9.16 -2.62 1.13
CA VAL A 331 8.89 -3.63 2.15
C VAL A 331 8.88 -2.94 3.50
N ILE A 332 7.75 -3.05 4.20
CA ILE A 332 7.46 -2.34 5.44
C ILE A 332 7.25 -3.36 6.55
N LEU A 333 7.94 -3.15 7.67
CA LEU A 333 7.75 -3.92 8.90
C LEU A 333 6.85 -3.17 9.88
N VAL A 334 6.04 -3.90 10.62
CA VAL A 334 5.26 -3.39 11.76
C VAL A 334 5.52 -4.24 13.00
N ILE A 335 5.42 -3.63 14.18
CA ILE A 335 5.67 -4.27 15.47
C ILE A 335 4.34 -4.48 16.19
N TYR A 336 4.00 -5.73 16.49
CA TYR A 336 2.76 -6.10 17.18
C TYR A 336 2.88 -6.12 18.71
N ASN A 337 4.03 -5.80 19.28
CA ASN A 337 4.17 -5.65 20.75
C ASN A 337 3.45 -4.41 21.27
N LEU A 338 3.30 -3.41 20.41
CA LEU A 338 2.76 -2.08 20.74
C LEU A 338 1.25 -2.10 21.01
N PRO A 339 0.72 -1.12 21.78
CA PRO A 339 -0.72 -0.97 21.95
C PRO A 339 -1.47 -0.80 20.62
N PRO A 340 -2.75 -1.22 20.52
CA PRO A 340 -3.54 -1.14 19.28
C PRO A 340 -3.56 0.24 18.63
N LYS A 341 -3.56 1.30 19.43
CA LYS A 341 -3.55 2.69 18.95
C LYS A 341 -2.21 3.13 18.33
N LEU A 342 -1.13 2.39 18.59
CA LEU A 342 0.23 2.72 18.12
C LEU A 342 0.69 1.83 16.97
N THR A 343 0.35 0.54 16.97
CA THR A 343 0.86 -0.49 16.04
C THR A 343 0.84 -0.05 14.57
N MET A 344 -0.26 0.55 14.11
CA MET A 344 -0.42 1.00 12.72
C MET A 344 -0.18 2.50 12.52
N LYS A 345 0.43 3.18 13.51
CA LYS A 345 0.89 4.55 13.30
C LYS A 345 2.17 4.58 12.49
N ARG A 346 2.31 5.63 11.68
CA ARG A 346 3.43 5.82 10.76
C ARG A 346 4.80 5.71 11.45
N ARG A 347 4.99 6.26 12.64
CA ARG A 347 6.22 6.20 13.43
C ARG A 347 6.73 4.77 13.63
N TYR A 348 5.82 3.79 13.74
CA TYR A 348 6.15 2.39 14.01
C TYR A 348 6.06 1.49 12.77
N MET A 349 5.83 2.08 11.60
CA MET A 349 5.85 1.39 10.31
C MET A 349 7.21 1.64 9.64
N MET A 350 8.10 0.65 9.70
CA MET A 350 9.48 0.78 9.27
C MET A 350 9.67 0.37 7.82
N LEU A 351 10.20 1.25 6.99
CA LEU A 351 10.67 0.88 5.65
C LEU A 351 11.99 0.11 5.81
N SER A 352 11.98 -1.20 5.49
CA SER A 352 13.17 -2.05 5.57
C SER A 352 13.88 -2.23 4.22
N LEU A 353 13.10 -2.29 3.13
CA LEU A 353 13.65 -2.46 1.79
C LEU A 353 12.90 -1.55 0.82
N LEU A 354 13.60 -1.06 -0.21
CA LEU A 354 12.99 -0.43 -1.36
C LEU A 354 13.60 -1.03 -2.64
N ILE A 355 12.79 -1.79 -3.36
CA ILE A 355 13.20 -2.47 -4.59
C ILE A 355 12.94 -1.51 -5.76
N SER A 356 13.99 -1.17 -6.49
CA SER A 356 13.88 -0.24 -7.61
C SER A 356 13.15 -0.84 -8.81
N GLY A 357 12.34 0.02 -9.49
CA GLY A 357 11.67 -0.32 -10.72
C GLY A 357 12.61 -0.57 -11.91
N PRO A 358 12.11 -0.46 -13.16
CA PRO A 358 10.72 -0.12 -13.51
C PRO A 358 9.73 -1.28 -13.43
N ARG A 359 10.19 -2.53 -13.42
CA ARG A 359 9.34 -3.72 -13.37
C ARG A 359 9.21 -4.26 -11.96
N GLN A 360 8.02 -4.80 -11.66
CA GLN A 360 7.80 -5.51 -10.41
C GLN A 360 8.64 -6.81 -10.35
N PRO A 361 9.17 -7.18 -9.18
CA PRO A 361 10.03 -8.36 -9.03
C PRO A 361 9.27 -9.70 -9.18
N ARG A 362 7.94 -9.71 -9.05
CA ARG A 362 7.12 -10.92 -9.11
C ARG A 362 7.63 -12.01 -8.15
N ASN A 363 7.75 -13.26 -8.63
CA ASN A 363 8.28 -14.38 -7.82
C ASN A 363 9.77 -14.22 -7.44
N ASP A 364 10.52 -13.38 -8.17
CA ASP A 364 11.95 -13.11 -7.91
C ASP A 364 12.16 -12.14 -6.73
N ILE A 365 11.08 -11.74 -6.04
CA ILE A 365 11.13 -10.88 -4.85
C ILE A 365 12.01 -11.49 -3.74
N ASP A 366 12.13 -12.82 -3.68
CA ASP A 366 12.97 -13.53 -2.71
C ASP A 366 14.45 -13.12 -2.79
N VAL A 367 14.93 -12.81 -4.00
CA VAL A 367 16.30 -12.29 -4.20
C VAL A 367 16.52 -11.02 -3.40
N TYR A 368 15.51 -10.15 -3.36
CA TYR A 368 15.57 -8.86 -2.68
C TYR A 368 15.32 -8.96 -1.18
N LEU A 369 14.54 -9.95 -0.74
CA LEU A 369 14.25 -10.18 0.68
C LEU A 369 15.44 -10.80 1.43
N ALA A 370 16.41 -11.39 0.74
CA ALA A 370 17.51 -12.12 1.35
C ALA A 370 18.26 -11.35 2.46
N PRO A 371 18.64 -10.06 2.31
CA PRO A 371 19.29 -9.32 3.40
C PRO A 371 18.43 -9.20 4.67
N LEU A 372 17.11 -9.01 4.50
CA LEU A 372 16.20 -8.94 5.62
C LEU A 372 16.02 -10.30 6.31
N ILE A 373 15.98 -11.38 5.53
CA ILE A 373 15.90 -12.73 6.08
C ILE A 373 17.16 -13.07 6.90
N ASP A 374 18.34 -12.62 6.45
CA ASP A 374 19.59 -12.82 7.22
C ASP A 374 19.52 -12.09 8.58
N ASP A 375 19.09 -10.82 8.63
CA ASP A 375 18.90 -10.09 9.88
C ASP A 375 17.84 -10.74 10.78
N LEU A 376 16.75 -11.26 10.21
CA LEU A 376 15.71 -11.96 10.99
C LEU A 376 16.19 -13.31 11.53
N LYS A 377 17.09 -14.00 10.82
CA LYS A 377 17.74 -15.22 11.33
C LYS A 377 18.67 -14.89 12.48
N LEU A 378 19.52 -13.88 12.34
CA LEU A 378 20.39 -13.41 13.40
C LEU A 378 19.60 -13.07 14.68
N LEU A 379 18.52 -12.29 14.51
CA LEU A 379 17.62 -11.92 15.61
C LEU A 379 16.94 -13.13 16.28
N TRP A 380 16.65 -14.18 15.51
CA TRP A 380 16.02 -15.39 16.03
C TRP A 380 17.02 -16.31 16.71
N ASP A 381 18.11 -16.62 16.04
CA ASP A 381 19.08 -17.66 16.48
C ASP A 381 19.95 -17.14 17.64
N GLU A 382 20.56 -15.97 17.46
CA GLU A 382 21.51 -15.40 18.43
C GLU A 382 20.87 -14.30 19.27
N GLY A 383 20.06 -13.45 18.64
CA GLY A 383 19.58 -12.20 19.22
C GLY A 383 20.64 -11.09 19.17
N VAL A 384 20.29 -9.90 19.61
CA VAL A 384 21.16 -8.73 19.58
C VAL A 384 21.12 -8.02 20.92
N ARG A 385 22.29 -7.75 21.51
CA ARG A 385 22.38 -6.98 22.74
C ARG A 385 21.77 -5.60 22.57
N THR A 386 20.78 -5.26 23.38
CA THR A 386 19.98 -4.04 23.29
C THR A 386 19.80 -3.42 24.65
N TYR A 387 19.93 -2.10 24.73
CA TYR A 387 19.69 -1.34 25.95
C TYR A 387 18.21 -0.97 26.08
N ASP A 388 17.62 -1.25 27.22
CA ASP A 388 16.26 -0.88 27.60
C ASP A 388 16.30 0.36 28.51
N ALA A 389 15.98 1.53 27.96
CA ALA A 389 16.02 2.79 28.70
C ALA A 389 14.97 2.87 29.83
N SER A 390 13.87 2.11 29.72
CA SER A 390 12.83 2.07 30.75
C SER A 390 13.23 1.26 31.99
N ARG A 391 14.03 0.20 31.80
CA ARG A 391 14.55 -0.65 32.88
C ARG A 391 16.01 -0.37 33.25
N GLN A 392 16.69 0.45 32.44
CA GLN A 392 18.11 0.77 32.59
C GLN A 392 19.02 -0.46 32.58
N GLU A 393 18.70 -1.44 31.75
CA GLU A 393 19.45 -2.69 31.65
C GLU A 393 19.68 -3.10 30.20
N HIS A 394 20.67 -3.94 29.96
CA HIS A 394 20.85 -4.61 28.67
C HIS A 394 20.18 -5.97 28.68
N PHE A 395 19.56 -6.30 27.55
CA PHE A 395 18.95 -7.60 27.29
C PHE A 395 19.31 -8.11 25.90
N ASN A 396 19.03 -9.37 25.62
CA ASN A 396 19.23 -9.95 24.31
C ASN A 396 17.91 -9.91 23.52
N LEU A 397 17.82 -8.97 22.59
CA LEU A 397 16.62 -8.77 21.75
C LEU A 397 16.53 -9.84 20.69
N ARG A 398 15.43 -10.59 20.67
CA ARG A 398 15.04 -11.50 19.59
C ARG A 398 13.82 -10.97 18.84
N ALA A 399 13.64 -11.42 17.59
CA ALA A 399 12.49 -11.05 16.82
C ALA A 399 11.97 -12.20 15.94
N MET A 400 10.65 -12.22 15.74
CA MET A 400 9.96 -13.21 14.95
C MET A 400 9.00 -12.54 13.96
N LEU A 401 9.06 -12.89 12.69
CA LEU A 401 8.05 -12.52 11.71
C LEU A 401 6.87 -13.48 11.84
N ILE A 402 5.68 -12.99 12.23
CA ILE A 402 4.51 -13.84 12.47
C ILE A 402 3.56 -13.95 11.28
N CYS A 403 3.57 -12.97 10.38
CA CYS A 403 2.78 -13.02 9.15
C CYS A 403 3.26 -11.99 8.12
N THR A 404 2.82 -12.17 6.87
CA THR A 404 2.89 -11.13 5.84
C THR A 404 1.50 -10.62 5.49
N ILE A 405 1.39 -9.34 5.13
CA ILE A 405 0.15 -8.61 4.87
C ILE A 405 0.24 -8.04 3.46
N ASN A 406 -0.56 -8.56 2.54
CA ASN A 406 -0.42 -8.18 1.13
C ASN A 406 -1.75 -8.32 0.39
N ASP A 407 -1.84 -7.64 -0.75
CA ASP A 407 -2.88 -7.93 -1.72
C ASP A 407 -2.72 -9.35 -2.30
N PHE A 408 -3.75 -9.84 -2.98
CA PHE A 408 -3.74 -11.23 -3.46
C PHE A 408 -2.66 -11.52 -4.53
N PRO A 409 -2.32 -10.61 -5.45
CA PRO A 409 -1.17 -10.73 -6.32
C PRO A 409 0.17 -10.84 -5.58
N ALA A 410 0.43 -9.96 -4.60
CA ALA A 410 1.66 -10.01 -3.80
C ALA A 410 1.69 -11.24 -2.88
N TYR A 411 0.54 -11.70 -2.36
CA TYR A 411 0.43 -13.00 -1.69
C TYR A 411 1.05 -14.12 -2.53
N GLY A 412 0.66 -14.21 -3.82
CA GLY A 412 1.21 -15.21 -4.73
C GLY A 412 2.72 -15.07 -4.96
N ASN A 413 3.22 -13.85 -5.02
CA ASN A 413 4.64 -13.57 -5.22
C ASN A 413 5.48 -13.95 -3.99
N LEU A 414 4.99 -13.69 -2.78
CA LEU A 414 5.70 -14.00 -1.53
C LEU A 414 5.61 -15.48 -1.16
N SER A 415 4.43 -16.04 -1.22
CA SER A 415 4.22 -17.45 -0.87
C SER A 415 4.76 -18.44 -1.91
N GLY A 416 4.85 -18.01 -3.18
CA GLY A 416 5.13 -18.90 -4.30
C GLY A 416 3.91 -19.72 -4.75
N TYR A 417 2.75 -19.53 -4.13
CA TYR A 417 1.53 -20.24 -4.46
C TYR A 417 0.83 -19.64 -5.69
N THR A 418 0.18 -20.48 -6.48
CA THR A 418 -0.62 -20.00 -7.62
C THR A 418 -1.89 -19.31 -7.14
N ILE A 419 -2.19 -18.12 -7.70
CA ILE A 419 -3.40 -17.35 -7.39
C ILE A 419 -4.42 -17.37 -8.54
N LYS A 420 -4.20 -18.23 -9.53
CA LYS A 420 -5.04 -18.38 -10.72
C LYS A 420 -5.17 -19.86 -11.08
N GLY A 421 -6.23 -20.21 -11.83
CA GLY A 421 -6.47 -21.57 -12.29
C GLY A 421 -7.29 -22.40 -11.31
N TYR A 422 -7.27 -23.73 -11.46
CA TYR A 422 -8.11 -24.63 -10.68
C TYR A 422 -7.79 -24.67 -9.18
N LYS A 423 -6.55 -24.42 -8.80
CA LYS A 423 -6.06 -24.52 -7.43
C LYS A 423 -5.71 -23.14 -6.84
N ALA A 424 -6.48 -22.10 -7.17
CA ALA A 424 -6.10 -20.72 -6.81
C ALA A 424 -6.32 -20.36 -5.33
N CYS A 425 -7.09 -21.13 -4.56
CA CYS A 425 -7.26 -20.88 -3.13
C CYS A 425 -6.09 -21.45 -2.33
N PRO A 426 -5.29 -20.61 -1.65
CA PRO A 426 -4.14 -21.08 -0.87
C PRO A 426 -4.54 -21.84 0.40
N VAL A 427 -5.78 -21.66 0.87
CA VAL A 427 -6.32 -22.33 2.06
C VAL A 427 -6.87 -23.70 1.70
N CYS A 428 -7.71 -23.79 0.67
CA CYS A 428 -8.26 -25.07 0.18
C CYS A 428 -7.23 -25.93 -0.54
N GLY A 429 -6.19 -25.29 -1.11
CA GLY A 429 -5.13 -26.02 -1.83
C GLY A 429 -5.67 -26.82 -2.99
N GLU A 430 -5.36 -28.11 -2.99
CA GLU A 430 -5.83 -29.08 -4.00
C GLU A 430 -7.34 -29.36 -3.91
N GLY A 431 -7.94 -29.15 -2.74
CA GLY A 431 -9.38 -29.25 -2.51
C GLY A 431 -10.20 -28.07 -3.06
N THR A 432 -9.57 -27.11 -3.72
CA THR A 432 -10.27 -25.96 -4.33
C THR A 432 -11.28 -26.43 -5.37
N HIS A 433 -12.56 -26.13 -5.16
CA HIS A 433 -13.60 -26.46 -6.14
C HIS A 433 -13.75 -25.36 -7.16
N ALA A 434 -13.20 -25.55 -8.34
CA ALA A 434 -13.17 -24.58 -9.40
C ALA A 434 -13.73 -25.16 -10.71
N ARG A 435 -14.38 -24.29 -11.51
CA ARG A 435 -14.89 -24.63 -12.84
C ARG A 435 -14.49 -23.56 -13.85
N HIS A 436 -14.12 -23.96 -15.05
CA HIS A 436 -13.93 -23.05 -16.16
C HIS A 436 -15.25 -22.79 -16.87
N LEU A 437 -15.62 -21.53 -17.07
CA LEU A 437 -16.78 -21.12 -17.85
C LEU A 437 -16.35 -20.90 -19.30
N SER A 438 -16.95 -21.67 -20.21
CA SER A 438 -16.54 -21.72 -21.63
C SER A 438 -16.82 -20.39 -22.36
N ASN A 439 -18.00 -19.84 -22.16
CA ASN A 439 -18.43 -18.60 -22.81
C ASN A 439 -17.81 -17.34 -22.19
N CYS A 440 -17.73 -17.30 -20.86
CA CYS A 440 -17.06 -16.21 -20.14
C CYS A 440 -15.53 -16.29 -20.17
N ARG A 441 -14.95 -17.43 -20.55
CA ARG A 441 -13.50 -17.72 -20.57
C ARG A 441 -12.80 -17.37 -19.26
N LYS A 442 -13.37 -17.81 -18.14
CA LYS A 442 -12.80 -17.54 -16.81
C LYS A 442 -13.06 -18.67 -15.83
N MET A 443 -12.20 -18.74 -14.81
CA MET A 443 -12.39 -19.64 -13.67
C MET A 443 -13.40 -19.07 -12.70
N VAL A 444 -14.23 -19.93 -12.11
CA VAL A 444 -15.13 -19.62 -11.00
C VAL A 444 -15.00 -20.67 -9.91
N TYR A 445 -15.28 -20.23 -8.69
CA TYR A 445 -15.06 -21.03 -7.47
C TYR A 445 -16.38 -21.13 -6.71
N MET A 446 -17.06 -22.22 -6.95
CA MET A 446 -18.40 -22.51 -6.42
C MET A 446 -18.33 -23.71 -5.44
N GLY A 447 -19.50 -24.21 -5.02
CA GLY A 447 -19.60 -25.38 -4.15
C GLY A 447 -19.43 -25.04 -2.68
N HIS A 448 -19.88 -23.87 -2.24
CA HIS A 448 -19.84 -23.45 -0.83
C HIS A 448 -20.68 -24.34 0.07
N ARG A 449 -21.62 -25.15 -0.48
CA ARG A 449 -22.40 -26.13 0.25
C ARG A 449 -21.55 -27.19 0.99
N ARG A 450 -20.31 -27.46 0.52
CA ARG A 450 -19.39 -28.39 1.19
C ARG A 450 -18.89 -27.93 2.56
N PHE A 451 -18.98 -26.63 2.82
CA PHE A 451 -18.64 -26.03 4.12
C PHE A 451 -19.80 -26.08 5.13
N LEU A 452 -21.01 -26.49 4.69
CA LEU A 452 -22.15 -26.68 5.56
C LEU A 452 -22.08 -28.02 6.30
N PRO A 453 -22.69 -28.14 7.47
CA PRO A 453 -22.88 -29.45 8.16
C PRO A 453 -23.50 -30.48 7.23
N ARG A 454 -23.14 -31.75 7.40
CA ARG A 454 -23.60 -32.83 6.49
C ARG A 454 -25.10 -32.95 6.35
N HIS A 455 -25.84 -32.63 7.39
CA HIS A 455 -27.33 -32.72 7.42
C HIS A 455 -28.04 -31.45 6.99
N HIS A 456 -27.30 -30.38 6.66
CA HIS A 456 -27.91 -29.09 6.29
C HIS A 456 -28.79 -29.21 5.05
N PRO A 457 -30.04 -28.65 5.06
CA PRO A 457 -31.00 -28.80 3.94
C PRO A 457 -30.49 -28.35 2.59
N TYR A 458 -29.59 -27.31 2.53
CA TYR A 458 -29.05 -26.84 1.26
C TYR A 458 -28.21 -27.87 0.52
N ARG A 459 -27.59 -28.83 1.22
CA ARG A 459 -26.81 -29.89 0.56
C ARG A 459 -27.68 -30.77 -0.33
N ARG A 460 -28.97 -30.96 0.02
CA ARG A 460 -29.94 -31.77 -0.72
C ARG A 460 -30.70 -30.99 -1.78
N LYS A 461 -30.66 -29.66 -1.79
CA LYS A 461 -31.31 -28.80 -2.80
C LYS A 461 -30.56 -28.92 -4.13
N LYS A 462 -31.12 -29.68 -5.08
CA LYS A 462 -30.53 -29.91 -6.41
C LYS A 462 -30.79 -28.73 -7.37
N ALA A 463 -32.06 -28.44 -7.63
CA ALA A 463 -32.50 -27.48 -8.63
C ALA A 463 -32.08 -26.02 -8.37
N ALA A 464 -31.82 -25.66 -7.10
CA ALA A 464 -31.35 -24.32 -6.75
C ALA A 464 -29.87 -24.07 -7.05
N PHE A 465 -29.11 -25.14 -7.27
CA PHE A 465 -27.67 -25.12 -7.50
C PHE A 465 -27.32 -25.77 -8.85
N ASN A 466 -26.56 -26.83 -8.83
CA ASN A 466 -26.03 -27.51 -10.03
C ASN A 466 -26.77 -28.79 -10.45
N GLY A 467 -27.95 -29.03 -9.90
CA GLY A 467 -28.71 -30.25 -10.19
C GLY A 467 -28.35 -31.49 -9.33
N GLU A 468 -27.33 -31.39 -8.49
CA GLU A 468 -26.76 -32.49 -7.72
C GLU A 468 -26.85 -32.27 -6.21
N THR A 469 -26.82 -33.35 -5.45
CA THR A 469 -26.62 -33.32 -3.99
C THR A 469 -25.16 -33.10 -3.68
N GLU A 470 -24.85 -32.22 -2.73
CA GLU A 470 -23.44 -31.98 -2.34
C GLU A 470 -22.99 -32.98 -1.28
N HIS A 471 -22.09 -33.86 -1.65
CA HIS A 471 -21.48 -34.86 -0.76
C HIS A 471 -20.06 -34.51 -0.33
N GLY A 472 -19.45 -33.49 -0.96
CA GLY A 472 -18.10 -33.04 -0.67
C GLY A 472 -17.92 -32.58 0.77
N ILE A 473 -16.71 -32.69 1.28
CA ILE A 473 -16.32 -32.19 2.60
C ILE A 473 -15.52 -30.91 2.47
N GLU A 474 -15.53 -30.15 3.54
CA GLU A 474 -14.70 -28.95 3.66
C GLU A 474 -13.21 -29.29 3.51
N PRO A 475 -12.47 -28.61 2.62
CA PRO A 475 -11.04 -28.81 2.51
C PRO A 475 -10.32 -28.35 3.77
N LEU A 476 -9.47 -29.18 4.34
CA LEU A 476 -8.63 -28.84 5.48
C LEU A 476 -7.39 -28.05 5.03
N PRO A 477 -7.09 -26.93 5.67
CA PRO A 477 -5.89 -26.15 5.40
C PRO A 477 -4.63 -26.97 5.72
N ALA A 478 -3.66 -27.01 4.82
CA ALA A 478 -2.38 -27.66 5.05
C ALA A 478 -1.58 -26.90 6.12
N SER A 479 -0.96 -27.63 7.04
CA SER A 479 -0.01 -27.09 8.01
C SER A 479 1.25 -26.58 7.32
N GLY A 480 2.03 -25.73 8.02
CA GLY A 480 3.28 -25.25 7.47
C GLY A 480 4.31 -26.35 7.24
N ALA A 481 4.32 -27.38 8.07
CA ALA A 481 5.20 -28.54 7.92
C ALA A 481 4.84 -29.36 6.67
N GLU A 482 3.55 -29.63 6.43
CA GLU A 482 3.09 -30.31 5.22
C GLU A 482 3.41 -29.50 3.94
N ILE A 483 3.28 -28.19 4.01
CA ILE A 483 3.67 -27.31 2.90
C ILE A 483 5.17 -27.39 2.67
N LEU A 484 5.99 -27.29 3.72
CA LEU A 484 7.46 -27.39 3.61
C LEU A 484 7.85 -28.72 2.95
N GLN A 485 7.24 -29.83 3.34
CA GLN A 485 7.47 -31.14 2.74
C GLN A 485 7.15 -31.15 1.24
N LYS A 486 6.06 -30.50 0.82
CA LYS A 486 5.67 -30.41 -0.60
C LYS A 486 6.63 -29.57 -1.45
N ILE A 487 7.28 -28.55 -0.86
CA ILE A 487 8.11 -27.59 -1.59
C ILE A 487 9.61 -27.79 -1.40
N GLN A 488 10.05 -28.67 -0.51
CA GLN A 488 11.47 -28.85 -0.18
C GLN A 488 12.35 -29.19 -1.40
N ASN A 489 11.80 -29.91 -2.37
CA ASN A 489 12.51 -30.32 -3.58
C ASN A 489 12.44 -29.30 -4.72
N ILE A 490 11.76 -28.16 -4.51
CA ILE A 490 11.67 -27.10 -5.52
C ILE A 490 12.97 -26.30 -5.53
N THR A 491 13.72 -26.41 -6.63
CA THR A 491 14.89 -25.55 -6.86
C THR A 491 14.44 -24.22 -7.47
N ASN A 492 14.66 -23.12 -6.77
CA ASN A 492 14.31 -21.79 -7.25
C ASN A 492 15.22 -21.39 -8.43
N ARG A 493 14.62 -20.89 -9.50
CA ARG A 493 15.33 -20.34 -10.68
C ARG A 493 14.89 -18.91 -10.88
N PHE A 494 15.70 -17.96 -10.42
CA PHE A 494 15.40 -16.53 -10.51
C PHE A 494 15.82 -15.95 -11.88
N GLY A 495 15.13 -14.88 -12.31
CA GLY A 495 15.46 -14.12 -13.52
C GLY A 495 15.15 -14.83 -14.85
N LYS A 496 14.49 -15.98 -14.82
CA LYS A 496 14.08 -16.72 -16.03
C LYS A 496 12.56 -16.84 -16.11
N PRO A 497 11.99 -16.83 -17.32
CA PRO A 497 10.56 -17.14 -17.48
C PRO A 497 10.24 -18.51 -16.89
N TYR A 498 9.21 -18.61 -16.08
CA TYR A 498 8.73 -19.90 -15.58
C TYR A 498 8.26 -20.77 -16.74
N SER A 499 8.87 -21.94 -16.88
CA SER A 499 8.34 -23.00 -17.75
C SER A 499 6.99 -23.46 -17.21
N ARG A 500 5.94 -23.42 -18.03
CA ARG A 500 4.57 -23.82 -17.66
C ARG A 500 4.36 -25.34 -17.59
N THR A 501 5.39 -26.12 -17.43
CA THR A 501 5.33 -27.57 -17.60
C THR A 501 4.74 -28.35 -16.44
N GLU A 502 4.32 -27.72 -15.34
CA GLU A 502 3.79 -28.48 -14.21
C GLU A 502 2.47 -27.93 -13.67
N SER A 503 1.53 -28.85 -13.49
CA SER A 503 0.21 -28.63 -12.83
C SER A 503 0.32 -28.35 -11.32
N ALA A 504 1.52 -28.22 -10.76
CA ALA A 504 1.76 -28.00 -9.36
C ALA A 504 1.34 -26.59 -8.94
N PRO A 505 0.67 -26.43 -7.78
CA PRO A 505 0.23 -25.12 -7.32
C PRO A 505 1.38 -24.22 -6.82
N TRP A 506 2.54 -24.79 -6.50
CA TRP A 506 3.71 -24.11 -5.99
C TRP A 506 4.72 -23.81 -7.10
N LYS A 507 5.14 -22.56 -7.22
CA LYS A 507 6.08 -22.08 -8.25
C LYS A 507 7.51 -21.98 -7.74
N LYS A 508 7.68 -21.85 -6.44
CA LYS A 508 8.97 -21.72 -5.77
C LYS A 508 8.85 -22.21 -4.33
N ARG A 509 9.99 -22.49 -3.72
CA ARG A 509 10.12 -22.53 -2.26
C ARG A 509 10.34 -21.09 -1.78
N SER A 510 9.39 -20.54 -1.04
CA SER A 510 9.50 -19.17 -0.54
C SER A 510 10.67 -19.03 0.43
N ILE A 511 11.42 -17.93 0.33
CA ILE A 511 12.58 -17.63 1.19
C ILE A 511 12.21 -17.58 2.69
N PHE A 512 10.96 -17.29 3.02
CA PHE A 512 10.52 -17.29 4.41
C PHE A 512 10.67 -18.67 5.10
N PHE A 513 10.71 -19.76 4.35
CA PHE A 513 11.01 -21.08 4.90
C PHE A 513 12.49 -21.29 5.29
N ASP A 514 13.32 -20.28 5.09
CA ASP A 514 14.67 -20.24 5.65
C ASP A 514 14.66 -19.76 7.11
N LEU A 515 13.54 -19.18 7.59
CA LEU A 515 13.32 -18.87 8.99
C LEU A 515 12.89 -20.14 9.74
N PRO A 516 13.64 -20.58 10.78
CA PRO A 516 13.44 -21.87 11.42
C PRO A 516 12.02 -22.13 11.94
N TYR A 517 11.36 -21.07 12.40
CA TYR A 517 10.02 -21.12 12.99
C TYR A 517 8.85 -21.00 11.97
N TRP A 518 9.11 -20.64 10.71
CA TRP A 518 8.07 -20.28 9.76
C TRP A 518 7.07 -21.42 9.46
N HIS A 519 7.56 -22.65 9.48
CA HIS A 519 6.73 -23.83 9.26
C HIS A 519 5.77 -24.14 10.41
N SER A 520 5.99 -23.62 11.61
CA SER A 520 5.13 -23.83 12.79
C SER A 520 3.91 -22.91 12.81
N LEU A 521 3.93 -21.84 12.02
CA LEU A 521 2.83 -20.87 11.94
C LEU A 521 1.62 -21.46 11.19
N ASP A 522 0.41 -21.23 11.71
CA ASP A 522 -0.84 -21.69 11.09
C ASP A 522 -1.22 -20.83 9.88
N ILE A 523 -1.04 -19.51 9.99
CA ILE A 523 -1.21 -18.58 8.89
C ILE A 523 0.08 -17.78 8.73
N ARG A 524 0.69 -17.90 7.58
CA ARG A 524 1.96 -17.25 7.22
C ARG A 524 1.76 -16.00 6.36
N HIS A 525 0.75 -16.01 5.52
CA HIS A 525 0.38 -14.93 4.62
C HIS A 525 -1.10 -14.61 4.80
N CYS A 526 -1.42 -13.36 5.14
CA CYS A 526 -2.79 -12.92 5.36
C CYS A 526 -3.54 -12.72 4.05
N ILE A 527 -4.83 -13.04 4.04
CA ILE A 527 -5.76 -12.59 2.99
C ILE A 527 -6.19 -11.16 3.34
N ASP A 528 -5.96 -10.22 2.42
CA ASP A 528 -6.37 -8.84 2.64
C ASP A 528 -7.88 -8.67 2.48
N VAL A 529 -8.57 -8.50 3.60
CA VAL A 529 -10.02 -8.35 3.67
C VAL A 529 -10.49 -7.11 2.92
N MET A 530 -9.71 -6.03 2.91
CA MET A 530 -10.06 -4.80 2.19
C MET A 530 -10.18 -5.04 0.68
N HIS A 531 -9.24 -5.78 0.09
CA HIS A 531 -9.29 -6.12 -1.34
C HIS A 531 -10.39 -7.12 -1.67
N VAL A 532 -10.65 -8.09 -0.79
CA VAL A 532 -11.77 -9.02 -0.91
C VAL A 532 -13.09 -8.24 -0.92
N GLU A 533 -13.35 -7.42 0.09
CA GLU A 533 -14.56 -6.59 0.22
C GLU A 533 -14.75 -5.66 -0.98
N LYS A 534 -13.71 -4.96 -1.40
CA LYS A 534 -13.74 -4.06 -2.57
C LYS A 534 -14.15 -4.79 -3.85
N ASN A 535 -13.52 -5.93 -4.14
CA ASN A 535 -13.80 -6.70 -5.35
C ASN A 535 -15.23 -7.24 -5.34
N ILE A 536 -15.73 -7.70 -4.20
CA ILE A 536 -17.11 -8.14 -4.03
C ILE A 536 -18.08 -6.97 -4.21
N CYS A 537 -17.81 -5.83 -3.58
CA CYS A 537 -18.60 -4.61 -3.74
C CYS A 537 -18.70 -4.18 -5.21
N GLU A 538 -17.58 -4.14 -5.94
CA GLU A 538 -17.58 -3.79 -7.37
C GLU A 538 -18.36 -4.80 -8.23
N SER A 539 -18.22 -6.09 -7.94
CA SER A 539 -18.94 -7.16 -8.64
C SER A 539 -20.44 -7.11 -8.37
N LEU A 540 -20.81 -6.83 -7.11
CA LEU A 540 -22.20 -6.69 -6.69
C LEU A 540 -22.86 -5.48 -7.33
N LEU A 541 -22.29 -4.29 -7.18
CA LEU A 541 -22.81 -3.05 -7.78
C LEU A 541 -22.83 -3.11 -9.30
N GLY A 542 -21.77 -3.68 -9.91
CA GLY A 542 -21.70 -3.89 -11.34
C GLY A 542 -22.85 -4.75 -11.87
N THR A 543 -23.27 -5.75 -11.10
CA THR A 543 -24.36 -6.67 -11.47
C THR A 543 -25.72 -6.06 -11.20
N LEU A 544 -25.94 -5.49 -10.01
CA LEU A 544 -27.20 -4.83 -9.63
C LEU A 544 -27.56 -3.70 -10.60
N LEU A 545 -26.59 -2.84 -10.90
CA LEU A 545 -26.78 -1.69 -11.79
C LEU A 545 -26.63 -2.05 -13.29
N ASN A 546 -26.30 -3.30 -13.60
CA ASN A 546 -26.02 -3.77 -14.97
C ASN A 546 -25.00 -2.87 -15.70
N ILE A 547 -23.86 -2.58 -15.04
CA ILE A 547 -22.85 -1.70 -15.61
C ILE A 547 -22.10 -2.43 -16.74
N PRO A 548 -22.04 -1.88 -17.96
CA PRO A 548 -21.31 -2.49 -19.07
C PRO A 548 -19.85 -2.83 -18.68
N ARG A 549 -19.40 -4.04 -19.03
CA ARG A 549 -18.07 -4.61 -18.69
C ARG A 549 -17.81 -4.90 -17.22
N LYS A 550 -18.68 -4.48 -16.29
CA LYS A 550 -18.57 -4.81 -14.85
C LYS A 550 -19.63 -5.81 -14.40
N THR A 551 -20.80 -5.84 -15.06
CA THR A 551 -21.85 -6.83 -14.75
C THR A 551 -21.34 -8.26 -14.88
N LYS A 552 -21.75 -9.09 -13.93
CA LYS A 552 -21.49 -10.53 -13.96
C LYS A 552 -22.65 -11.30 -14.62
N ASP A 553 -23.74 -10.64 -15.00
CA ASP A 553 -24.96 -11.21 -15.59
C ASP A 553 -25.18 -10.71 -17.04
N GLY A 554 -24.24 -11.02 -17.92
CA GLY A 554 -24.34 -10.70 -19.36
C GLY A 554 -24.67 -11.93 -20.21
N ILE A 555 -24.76 -11.75 -21.52
CA ILE A 555 -25.10 -12.81 -22.51
C ILE A 555 -24.21 -14.05 -22.27
N LYS A 556 -22.90 -13.88 -22.19
CA LYS A 556 -21.95 -14.99 -21.99
C LYS A 556 -22.21 -15.76 -20.71
N ALA A 557 -22.53 -15.04 -19.60
CA ALA A 557 -22.82 -15.67 -18.32
C ALA A 557 -24.13 -16.48 -18.38
N ARG A 558 -25.12 -16.01 -19.15
CA ARG A 558 -26.38 -16.71 -19.35
C ARG A 558 -26.22 -17.96 -20.25
N LEU A 559 -25.34 -17.91 -21.23
CA LEU A 559 -24.95 -19.08 -22.03
C LEU A 559 -24.22 -20.13 -21.19
N ASP A 560 -23.30 -19.72 -20.31
CA ASP A 560 -22.65 -20.62 -19.35
C ASP A 560 -23.68 -21.25 -18.39
N MET A 561 -24.68 -20.49 -17.92
CA MET A 561 -25.78 -21.02 -17.09
C MET A 561 -26.61 -22.06 -17.82
N LEU A 562 -26.91 -21.83 -19.10
CA LEU A 562 -27.63 -22.77 -19.96
C LEU A 562 -26.82 -24.07 -20.14
N GLU A 563 -25.52 -23.96 -20.44
CA GLU A 563 -24.59 -25.08 -20.57
C GLU A 563 -24.48 -25.89 -19.27
N MET A 564 -24.58 -25.21 -18.11
CA MET A 564 -24.58 -25.83 -16.79
C MET A 564 -25.94 -26.36 -16.35
N ASN A 565 -26.98 -26.19 -17.15
CA ASN A 565 -28.38 -26.50 -16.82
C ASN A 565 -28.88 -25.82 -15.53
N ILE A 566 -28.41 -24.60 -15.29
CA ILE A 566 -28.78 -23.79 -14.13
C ILE A 566 -29.73 -22.68 -14.56
N ARG A 567 -30.90 -22.59 -13.94
CA ARG A 567 -31.87 -21.50 -14.17
C ARG A 567 -32.13 -21.24 -15.67
N THR A 568 -32.40 -22.27 -16.44
CA THR A 568 -32.59 -22.27 -17.90
C THR A 568 -33.60 -21.24 -18.41
N LYS A 569 -34.61 -20.87 -17.59
CA LYS A 569 -35.58 -19.80 -17.87
C LYS A 569 -34.96 -18.41 -18.09
N LEU A 570 -33.71 -18.23 -17.74
CA LEU A 570 -32.96 -17.01 -17.92
C LEU A 570 -32.07 -17.04 -19.19
N ALA A 571 -32.21 -18.05 -20.03
CA ALA A 571 -31.46 -18.17 -21.28
C ALA A 571 -31.68 -16.97 -22.19
N PRO A 572 -30.67 -16.55 -22.98
CA PRO A 572 -30.82 -15.48 -23.95
C PRO A 572 -31.83 -15.90 -25.05
N GLU A 573 -32.80 -15.02 -25.36
CA GLU A 573 -33.78 -15.21 -26.40
C GLU A 573 -33.41 -14.40 -27.65
N SER A 574 -33.48 -15.00 -28.85
CA SER A 574 -33.32 -14.25 -30.10
C SER A 574 -34.66 -13.59 -30.47
N ARG A 575 -34.65 -12.26 -30.59
CA ARG A 575 -35.83 -11.48 -31.05
C ARG A 575 -35.44 -10.67 -32.30
N GLY A 576 -35.56 -11.32 -33.44
CA GLY A 576 -35.05 -10.78 -34.71
C GLY A 576 -33.52 -10.64 -34.67
N GLN A 577 -33.00 -9.46 -35.02
CA GLN A 577 -31.56 -9.17 -34.98
C GLN A 577 -31.00 -8.85 -33.58
N ARG A 578 -31.85 -8.79 -32.55
CA ARG A 578 -31.44 -8.44 -31.19
C ARG A 578 -31.56 -9.64 -30.25
N THR A 579 -30.58 -9.75 -29.32
CA THR A 579 -30.64 -10.73 -28.25
C THR A 579 -31.31 -10.09 -27.03
N TYR A 580 -32.40 -10.70 -26.57
CA TYR A 580 -33.11 -10.31 -25.37
C TYR A 580 -32.62 -11.16 -24.18
N LEU A 581 -32.39 -10.50 -23.05
CA LEU A 581 -32.08 -11.17 -21.80
C LEU A 581 -33.29 -11.07 -20.86
N PRO A 582 -33.89 -12.19 -20.46
CA PRO A 582 -34.97 -12.20 -19.48
C PRO A 582 -34.57 -11.50 -18.17
N PRO A 583 -35.49 -10.80 -17.49
CA PRO A 583 -35.18 -10.11 -16.23
C PRO A 583 -34.64 -11.09 -15.17
N SER A 584 -33.60 -10.67 -14.49
CA SER A 584 -32.97 -11.41 -13.37
C SER A 584 -33.35 -10.78 -12.04
N CYS A 585 -33.48 -11.60 -11.00
CA CYS A 585 -33.71 -11.12 -9.64
C CYS A 585 -32.50 -10.38 -9.06
N THR A 586 -31.33 -10.45 -9.70
CA THR A 586 -30.08 -9.79 -9.31
C THR A 586 -29.80 -8.52 -10.10
N THR A 587 -30.63 -8.16 -11.07
CA THR A 587 -30.47 -6.93 -11.86
C THR A 587 -31.65 -6.00 -11.61
N LEU A 588 -31.37 -4.79 -11.16
CA LEU A 588 -32.39 -3.80 -10.83
C LEU A 588 -33.08 -3.26 -12.09
N SER A 589 -34.38 -3.04 -12.03
CA SER A 589 -35.16 -2.29 -12.99
C SER A 589 -34.71 -0.82 -13.01
N LYS A 590 -35.14 -0.05 -14.03
CA LYS A 590 -34.79 1.38 -14.11
C LYS A 590 -35.30 2.16 -12.90
N SER A 591 -36.53 1.88 -12.43
CA SER A 591 -37.09 2.53 -11.24
C SER A 591 -36.29 2.22 -9.98
N GLU A 592 -35.92 0.94 -9.76
CA GLU A 592 -35.11 0.51 -8.62
C GLU A 592 -33.71 1.12 -8.66
N LYS A 593 -33.07 1.21 -9.85
CA LYS A 593 -31.78 1.91 -10.03
C LYS A 593 -31.89 3.38 -9.67
N THR A 594 -32.98 4.04 -10.08
CA THR A 594 -33.23 5.45 -9.75
C THR A 594 -33.39 5.61 -8.24
N SER A 595 -34.11 4.74 -7.57
CA SER A 595 -34.28 4.74 -6.11
C SER A 595 -32.95 4.53 -5.40
N LEU A 596 -32.15 3.51 -5.80
CA LEU A 596 -30.82 3.24 -5.22
C LEU A 596 -29.87 4.43 -5.40
N CYS A 597 -29.74 4.92 -6.62
CA CYS A 597 -28.89 6.05 -6.93
C CYS A 597 -29.36 7.34 -6.23
N GLY A 598 -30.69 7.57 -6.18
CA GLY A 598 -31.28 8.71 -5.48
C GLY A 598 -30.98 8.68 -3.99
N CYS A 599 -31.15 7.52 -3.33
CA CYS A 599 -30.79 7.33 -1.95
C CYS A 599 -29.31 7.65 -1.69
N LEU A 600 -28.39 7.05 -2.47
CA LEU A 600 -26.95 7.30 -2.32
C LEU A 600 -26.53 8.73 -2.65
N LYS A 601 -27.22 9.37 -3.60
CA LYS A 601 -26.98 10.79 -3.95
C LYS A 601 -27.42 11.74 -2.85
N GLY A 602 -28.47 11.36 -2.13
CA GLY A 602 -29.03 12.14 -1.00
C GLY A 602 -28.24 11.98 0.32
N VAL A 603 -27.27 11.07 0.40
CA VAL A 603 -26.49 10.85 1.61
C VAL A 603 -25.69 12.09 1.97
N LYS A 604 -25.94 12.62 3.18
CA LYS A 604 -25.14 13.67 3.78
C LYS A 604 -24.22 13.03 4.81
N VAL A 605 -22.92 13.24 4.63
CA VAL A 605 -21.89 12.73 5.57
C VAL A 605 -21.32 13.87 6.39
N PRO A 606 -20.89 13.61 7.63
CA PRO A 606 -20.23 14.62 8.45
C PRO A 606 -18.97 15.17 7.76
N TYR A 607 -18.64 16.41 8.08
CA TYR A 607 -17.41 17.01 7.59
C TYR A 607 -16.20 16.21 8.08
N GLY A 608 -15.28 15.90 7.14
CA GLY A 608 -14.12 15.08 7.45
C GLY A 608 -14.34 13.58 7.32
N PHE A 609 -15.57 13.13 7.08
CA PHE A 609 -15.84 11.75 6.70
C PHE A 609 -15.12 11.43 5.38
N SER A 610 -14.38 10.33 5.37
CA SER A 610 -13.40 10.04 4.30
C SER A 610 -14.02 9.71 2.94
N SER A 611 -15.30 9.34 2.89
CA SER A 611 -16.01 8.96 1.68
C SER A 611 -17.18 9.88 1.39
N ASN A 612 -17.13 10.57 0.26
CA ASN A 612 -18.28 11.33 -0.26
C ASN A 612 -18.94 10.54 -1.40
N ILE A 613 -19.70 9.51 -1.03
CA ILE A 613 -20.38 8.63 -2.00
C ILE A 613 -21.35 9.42 -2.89
N ALA A 614 -22.02 10.45 -2.37
CA ALA A 614 -22.94 11.28 -3.14
C ALA A 614 -22.29 11.91 -4.38
N SER A 615 -20.98 12.27 -4.29
CA SER A 615 -20.23 12.84 -5.42
C SER A 615 -19.93 11.84 -6.53
N LEU A 616 -19.93 10.54 -6.22
CA LEU A 616 -19.61 9.46 -7.16
C LEU A 616 -20.84 9.00 -7.95
N VAL A 617 -22.06 9.39 -7.51
CA VAL A 617 -23.32 8.96 -8.13
C VAL A 617 -23.65 9.83 -9.35
N SER A 618 -23.76 9.19 -10.52
CA SER A 618 -24.31 9.78 -11.74
C SER A 618 -25.80 9.41 -11.86
N MET A 619 -26.69 10.39 -11.67
CA MET A 619 -28.13 10.18 -11.87
C MET A 619 -28.51 10.04 -13.38
N LYS A 620 -27.70 10.61 -14.28
CA LYS A 620 -27.91 10.47 -15.73
C LYS A 620 -27.69 9.02 -16.18
N ASP A 621 -26.59 8.42 -15.72
CA ASP A 621 -26.19 7.07 -16.14
C ASP A 621 -26.65 5.99 -15.14
N LEU A 622 -27.28 6.36 -14.01
CA LEU A 622 -27.71 5.49 -12.92
C LEU A 622 -26.59 4.52 -12.47
N ARG A 623 -25.40 5.07 -12.17
CA ARG A 623 -24.21 4.31 -11.76
C ARG A 623 -23.30 5.11 -10.83
N LEU A 624 -22.40 4.40 -10.15
CA LEU A 624 -21.31 4.99 -9.37
C LEU A 624 -20.02 4.95 -10.18
N ASN A 625 -19.27 6.07 -10.19
CA ASN A 625 -18.02 6.22 -10.92
C ASN A 625 -16.86 6.48 -9.95
N GLY A 626 -15.68 5.89 -10.22
CA GLY A 626 -14.45 6.24 -9.50
C GLY A 626 -14.37 5.76 -8.05
N LEU A 627 -15.09 4.68 -7.69
CA LEU A 627 -15.01 4.05 -6.36
C LEU A 627 -13.57 3.67 -6.00
N LYS A 628 -13.14 4.12 -4.84
CA LYS A 628 -11.87 3.71 -4.19
C LYS A 628 -12.13 2.58 -3.19
N SER A 629 -11.05 1.95 -2.69
CA SER A 629 -11.18 0.85 -1.72
C SER A 629 -11.99 1.25 -0.48
N HIS A 630 -11.71 2.42 0.08
CA HIS A 630 -12.44 2.93 1.23
C HIS A 630 -13.93 3.24 0.94
N ASP A 631 -14.24 3.69 -0.28
CA ASP A 631 -15.65 3.92 -0.67
C ASP A 631 -16.43 2.60 -0.71
N GLY A 632 -15.78 1.53 -1.22
CA GLY A 632 -16.35 0.17 -1.19
C GLY A 632 -16.64 -0.31 0.22
N HIS A 633 -15.71 -0.10 1.13
CA HIS A 633 -15.85 -0.41 2.55
C HIS A 633 -17.05 0.32 3.20
N THR A 634 -17.14 1.64 3.02
CA THR A 634 -18.25 2.44 3.52
C THR A 634 -19.60 2.01 2.91
N LEU A 635 -19.61 1.72 1.61
CA LEU A 635 -20.81 1.23 0.93
C LEU A 635 -21.25 -0.11 1.50
N MET A 636 -20.36 -1.10 1.55
CA MET A 636 -20.70 -2.45 2.03
C MET A 636 -21.16 -2.44 3.48
N GLN A 637 -20.47 -1.75 4.35
CA GLN A 637 -20.73 -1.88 5.78
C GLN A 637 -21.83 -0.96 6.31
N GLN A 638 -22.08 0.17 5.66
CA GLN A 638 -22.98 1.21 6.18
C GLN A 638 -24.13 1.56 5.24
N LEU A 639 -23.83 1.89 3.97
CA LEU A 639 -24.82 2.54 3.11
C LEU A 639 -25.64 1.57 2.26
N LEU A 640 -25.05 0.51 1.74
CA LEU A 640 -25.73 -0.43 0.84
C LEU A 640 -26.89 -1.16 1.53
N PRO A 641 -26.74 -1.65 2.80
CA PRO A 641 -27.86 -2.30 3.50
C PRO A 641 -29.09 -1.42 3.63
N ILE A 642 -28.88 -0.09 3.74
CA ILE A 642 -29.95 0.89 3.85
C ILE A 642 -30.51 1.22 2.46
N ALA A 643 -29.64 1.47 1.50
CA ALA A 643 -30.01 1.92 0.16
C ALA A 643 -30.82 0.87 -0.65
N ILE A 644 -30.66 -0.43 -0.31
CA ILE A 644 -31.44 -1.52 -0.94
C ILE A 644 -32.77 -1.83 -0.23
N ARG A 645 -33.13 -1.11 0.84
CA ARG A 645 -34.43 -1.29 1.50
C ARG A 645 -35.55 -0.96 0.53
N GLY A 646 -36.55 -1.82 0.48
CA GLY A 646 -37.74 -1.60 -0.37
C GLY A 646 -37.55 -1.87 -1.86
N ILE A 647 -36.32 -2.12 -2.33
CA ILE A 647 -36.04 -2.52 -3.70
C ILE A 647 -35.64 -3.99 -3.78
N MET A 648 -35.80 -4.62 -4.93
CA MET A 648 -35.56 -6.03 -5.26
C MET A 648 -36.31 -7.07 -4.38
N SER A 649 -36.21 -8.33 -4.78
CA SER A 649 -36.89 -9.42 -4.06
C SER A 649 -36.36 -9.58 -2.63
N PRO A 650 -37.22 -9.86 -1.62
CA PRO A 650 -36.79 -9.97 -0.22
C PRO A 650 -35.66 -10.98 -0.01
N LYS A 651 -35.69 -12.11 -0.69
CA LYS A 651 -34.68 -13.18 -0.53
C LYS A 651 -33.27 -12.73 -0.97
N VAL A 652 -33.18 -12.05 -2.12
CA VAL A 652 -31.91 -11.52 -2.65
C VAL A 652 -31.42 -10.40 -1.77
N ARG A 653 -32.28 -9.47 -1.38
CA ARG A 653 -31.97 -8.37 -0.47
C ARG A 653 -31.39 -8.86 0.83
N THR A 654 -32.06 -9.84 1.47
CA THR A 654 -31.57 -10.44 2.73
C THR A 654 -30.20 -11.07 2.58
N ALA A 655 -29.92 -11.78 1.48
CA ALA A 655 -28.60 -12.36 1.26
C ALA A 655 -27.51 -11.27 1.12
N ILE A 656 -27.78 -10.18 0.43
CA ILE A 656 -26.87 -9.04 0.30
C ILE A 656 -26.68 -8.34 1.65
N GLN A 657 -27.76 -8.07 2.38
CA GLN A 657 -27.69 -7.45 3.72
C GLN A 657 -26.87 -8.29 4.70
N ARG A 658 -27.05 -9.62 4.70
CA ARG A 658 -26.23 -10.53 5.51
C ARG A 658 -24.75 -10.44 5.15
N LEU A 659 -24.43 -10.42 3.85
CA LEU A 659 -23.05 -10.23 3.38
C LEU A 659 -22.46 -8.92 3.92
N CYS A 660 -23.22 -7.84 3.90
CA CYS A 660 -22.79 -6.54 4.44
C CYS A 660 -22.56 -6.60 5.96
N VAL A 661 -23.47 -7.23 6.72
CA VAL A 661 -23.32 -7.42 8.17
C VAL A 661 -22.07 -8.25 8.47
N ILE A 662 -21.81 -9.31 7.71
CA ILE A 662 -20.63 -10.15 7.86
C ILE A 662 -19.35 -9.32 7.72
N PHE A 663 -19.20 -8.49 6.68
CA PHE A 663 -18.03 -7.63 6.54
C PHE A 663 -17.95 -6.60 7.66
N SER A 664 -19.07 -6.03 8.11
CA SER A 664 -19.09 -5.11 9.25
C SER A 664 -18.57 -5.79 10.52
N SER A 665 -19.03 -7.02 10.81
CA SER A 665 -18.58 -7.79 11.98
C SER A 665 -17.11 -8.20 11.89
N LEU A 666 -16.64 -8.65 10.71
CA LEU A 666 -15.24 -9.03 10.50
C LEU A 666 -14.27 -7.84 10.66
N CYS A 667 -14.70 -6.66 10.24
CA CYS A 667 -13.87 -5.45 10.28
C CYS A 667 -14.03 -4.65 11.59
N ALA A 668 -14.81 -5.15 12.54
CA ALA A 668 -14.96 -4.52 13.85
C ALA A 668 -13.60 -4.41 14.57
N LYS A 669 -13.40 -3.32 15.30
CA LYS A 669 -12.16 -3.10 16.07
C LYS A 669 -12.06 -4.00 17.29
N VAL A 670 -13.19 -4.37 17.85
CA VAL A 670 -13.32 -5.29 18.99
C VAL A 670 -14.23 -6.41 18.55
N ILE A 671 -13.76 -7.63 18.65
CA ILE A 671 -14.48 -8.82 18.20
C ILE A 671 -14.70 -9.73 19.41
N ASP A 672 -15.94 -10.18 19.63
CA ASP A 672 -16.22 -11.20 20.61
C ASP A 672 -15.88 -12.58 20.05
N THR A 673 -14.96 -13.29 20.71
CA THR A 673 -14.51 -14.59 20.23
C THR A 673 -15.62 -15.65 20.27
N SER A 674 -16.61 -15.48 21.15
CA SER A 674 -17.77 -16.39 21.27
C SER A 674 -18.71 -16.31 20.05
N GLU A 675 -18.74 -15.17 19.35
CA GLU A 675 -19.59 -14.95 18.18
C GLU A 675 -18.98 -15.49 16.88
N LEU A 676 -17.68 -15.80 16.86
CA LEU A 676 -16.98 -16.16 15.63
C LEU A 676 -17.48 -17.46 15.00
N ALA A 677 -17.88 -18.44 15.80
CA ALA A 677 -18.45 -19.69 15.29
C ALA A 677 -19.79 -19.44 14.56
N GLY A 678 -20.67 -18.63 15.15
CA GLY A 678 -21.94 -18.24 14.52
C GLY A 678 -21.72 -17.39 13.25
N LEU A 679 -20.70 -16.53 13.25
CA LEU A 679 -20.34 -15.74 12.08
C LEU A 679 -19.84 -16.64 10.93
N GLN A 680 -19.05 -17.69 11.22
CA GLN A 680 -18.63 -18.69 10.22
C GLN A 680 -19.81 -19.39 9.57
N GLU A 681 -20.78 -19.83 10.35
CA GLU A 681 -22.01 -20.46 9.82
C GLU A 681 -22.81 -19.48 8.94
N GLN A 682 -22.94 -18.23 9.38
CA GLN A 682 -23.63 -17.19 8.61
C GLN A 682 -22.94 -16.92 7.27
N ILE A 683 -21.61 -16.87 7.22
CA ILE A 683 -20.84 -16.70 5.98
C ILE A 683 -21.17 -17.84 5.01
N VAL A 684 -21.07 -19.08 5.44
CA VAL A 684 -21.29 -20.24 4.59
C VAL A 684 -22.71 -20.26 4.04
N VAL A 685 -23.72 -20.04 4.92
CA VAL A 685 -25.13 -19.96 4.50
C VAL A 685 -25.35 -18.82 3.50
N THR A 686 -24.75 -17.65 3.74
CA THR A 686 -24.89 -16.48 2.85
C THR A 686 -24.26 -16.75 1.48
N LEU A 687 -23.07 -17.34 1.42
CA LEU A 687 -22.44 -17.71 0.15
C LEU A 687 -23.29 -18.72 -0.62
N CYS A 688 -23.88 -19.71 0.05
CA CYS A 688 -24.83 -20.63 -0.57
C CYS A 688 -26.09 -19.92 -1.08
N GLN A 689 -26.61 -18.93 -0.35
CA GLN A 689 -27.75 -18.14 -0.81
C GLN A 689 -27.38 -17.29 -2.05
N LEU A 690 -26.20 -16.71 -2.07
CA LEU A 690 -25.72 -15.99 -3.26
C LEU A 690 -25.59 -16.93 -4.48
N GLU A 691 -25.11 -18.17 -4.31
CA GLU A 691 -25.07 -19.18 -5.39
C GLU A 691 -26.47 -19.48 -5.96
N MET A 692 -27.51 -19.44 -5.14
CA MET A 692 -28.89 -19.64 -5.63
C MET A 692 -29.39 -18.51 -6.51
N PHE A 693 -28.89 -17.29 -6.31
CA PHE A 693 -29.44 -16.10 -6.99
C PHE A 693 -28.51 -15.56 -8.07
N PHE A 694 -27.21 -15.42 -7.79
CA PHE A 694 -26.25 -14.84 -8.73
C PHE A 694 -25.76 -15.87 -9.77
N PRO A 695 -25.40 -15.42 -10.99
CA PRO A 695 -24.85 -16.32 -11.98
C PRO A 695 -23.49 -16.86 -11.56
N PRO A 696 -23.07 -18.05 -12.06
CA PRO A 696 -21.75 -18.65 -11.77
C PRO A 696 -20.58 -17.68 -11.97
N SER A 697 -20.68 -16.82 -12.95
CA SER A 697 -19.70 -15.78 -13.27
C SER A 697 -19.46 -14.77 -12.14
N PHE A 698 -20.31 -14.70 -11.12
CA PHE A 698 -20.12 -13.85 -9.95
C PHE A 698 -19.05 -14.43 -8.99
N PHE A 699 -18.91 -15.74 -8.93
CA PHE A 699 -18.08 -16.46 -7.96
C PHE A 699 -16.63 -16.53 -8.40
N ASP A 700 -15.95 -15.39 -8.44
CA ASP A 700 -14.50 -15.35 -8.61
C ASP A 700 -13.79 -15.74 -7.29
N ILE A 701 -12.46 -15.77 -7.32
CA ILE A 701 -11.68 -16.19 -6.14
C ILE A 701 -11.92 -15.30 -4.92
N MET A 702 -12.22 -14.01 -5.09
CA MET A 702 -12.46 -13.09 -3.97
C MET A 702 -13.74 -13.46 -3.21
N VAL A 703 -14.80 -13.84 -3.93
CA VAL A 703 -16.03 -14.32 -3.29
C VAL A 703 -15.77 -15.61 -2.51
N HIS A 704 -15.00 -16.53 -3.09
CA HIS A 704 -14.63 -17.78 -2.41
C HIS A 704 -13.80 -17.56 -1.14
N LEU A 705 -12.81 -16.64 -1.20
CA LEU A 705 -11.93 -16.38 -0.07
C LEU A 705 -12.69 -15.93 1.19
N THR A 706 -13.88 -15.37 1.04
CA THR A 706 -14.71 -14.92 2.16
C THR A 706 -14.96 -16.04 3.18
N VAL A 707 -15.08 -17.32 2.75
CA VAL A 707 -15.32 -18.45 3.65
C VAL A 707 -14.20 -18.70 4.66
N HIS A 708 -12.99 -18.20 4.38
CA HIS A 708 -11.80 -18.41 5.22
C HIS A 708 -11.49 -17.25 6.18
N LEU A 709 -12.18 -16.11 6.05
CA LEU A 709 -11.83 -14.88 6.78
C LEU A 709 -12.03 -14.99 8.28
N VAL A 710 -13.05 -15.71 8.75
CA VAL A 710 -13.30 -15.91 10.19
C VAL A 710 -12.16 -16.71 10.82
N ARG A 711 -11.74 -17.80 10.17
CA ARG A 711 -10.57 -18.56 10.62
C ARG A 711 -9.32 -17.70 10.76
N GLU A 712 -9.11 -16.79 9.80
CA GLU A 712 -7.98 -15.85 9.88
C GLU A 712 -8.11 -14.88 11.06
N VAL A 713 -9.32 -14.43 11.38
CA VAL A 713 -9.56 -13.58 12.56
C VAL A 713 -9.23 -14.33 13.84
N GLN A 714 -9.67 -15.57 13.97
CA GLN A 714 -9.37 -16.41 15.14
C GLN A 714 -7.87 -16.61 15.35
N ILE A 715 -7.14 -16.84 14.27
CA ILE A 715 -5.73 -17.22 14.32
C ILE A 715 -4.80 -15.99 14.41
N LEU A 716 -5.11 -14.88 13.75
CA LEU A 716 -4.21 -13.71 13.63
C LEU A 716 -4.75 -12.43 14.27
N GLY A 717 -5.98 -12.45 14.79
CA GLY A 717 -6.58 -11.27 15.40
C GLY A 717 -7.35 -10.36 14.44
N PRO A 718 -7.73 -9.15 14.91
CA PRO A 718 -8.61 -8.25 14.19
C PRO A 718 -8.09 -7.83 12.82
N VAL A 719 -9.00 -7.70 11.86
CA VAL A 719 -8.68 -7.34 10.47
C VAL A 719 -7.93 -6.02 10.35
N HIS A 720 -8.33 -4.98 11.11
CA HIS A 720 -7.73 -3.65 11.02
C HIS A 720 -6.24 -3.59 11.39
N MET A 721 -5.72 -4.63 12.04
CA MET A 721 -4.30 -4.80 12.36
C MET A 721 -3.49 -5.54 11.28
N ARG A 722 -4.15 -6.09 10.25
CA ARG A 722 -3.52 -6.92 9.22
C ARG A 722 -4.11 -6.74 7.82
N TRP A 723 -4.63 -5.57 7.49
CA TRP A 723 -5.12 -5.20 6.17
C TRP A 723 -4.21 -4.16 5.48
N MET A 724 -4.34 -4.03 4.17
CA MET A 724 -3.45 -3.17 3.37
C MET A 724 -3.69 -1.67 3.54
N TYR A 725 -4.82 -1.24 4.12
CA TYR A 725 -5.19 0.17 4.17
C TYR A 725 -4.16 1.11 4.83
N PRO A 726 -3.55 0.82 6.01
CA PRO A 726 -2.49 1.64 6.58
C PRO A 726 -1.26 1.72 5.68
N PHE A 727 -0.90 0.59 5.05
CA PHE A 727 0.27 0.49 4.18
C PHE A 727 0.08 1.28 2.88
N GLU A 728 -1.08 1.19 2.21
CA GLU A 728 -1.40 1.99 1.04
C GLU A 728 -1.31 3.49 1.34
N ARG A 729 -1.81 3.91 2.52
CA ARG A 729 -1.69 5.30 2.98
C ARG A 729 -0.24 5.70 3.20
N TYR A 730 0.54 4.84 3.81
CA TYR A 730 1.95 5.09 4.04
C TYR A 730 2.75 5.12 2.73
N MET A 731 2.51 4.21 1.81
CA MET A 731 3.10 4.22 0.47
C MET A 731 2.77 5.51 -0.30
N LYS A 732 1.57 6.08 -0.09
CA LYS A 732 1.23 7.40 -0.64
C LYS A 732 2.10 8.51 -0.05
N VAL A 733 2.49 8.41 1.21
CA VAL A 733 3.43 9.34 1.84
C VAL A 733 4.82 9.16 1.24
N LEU A 734 5.34 7.93 1.15
CA LEU A 734 6.63 7.64 0.53
C LEU A 734 6.70 8.21 -0.89
N LYS A 735 5.62 8.05 -1.66
CA LYS A 735 5.51 8.64 -3.00
C LYS A 735 5.59 10.18 -2.98
N SER A 736 5.12 10.84 -1.94
CA SER A 736 5.18 12.31 -1.83
C SER A 736 6.59 12.88 -1.67
N TYR A 737 7.57 12.03 -1.33
CA TYR A 737 8.99 12.43 -1.25
C TYR A 737 9.68 12.55 -2.61
N VAL A 738 9.09 11.99 -3.67
CA VAL A 738 9.70 12.01 -5.00
C VAL A 738 9.70 13.43 -5.57
N ARG A 739 10.88 14.04 -5.64
CA ARG A 739 11.15 15.32 -6.27
C ARG A 739 11.86 15.14 -7.61
N ASN A 740 12.89 14.30 -7.64
CA ASN A 740 13.57 13.93 -8.87
C ASN A 740 12.93 12.66 -9.46
N ARG A 741 12.35 12.80 -10.66
CA ARG A 741 11.71 11.68 -11.36
C ARG A 741 12.69 10.69 -11.98
N GLN A 742 13.95 11.06 -12.10
CA GLN A 742 14.99 10.17 -12.63
C GLN A 742 15.51 9.21 -11.55
N SER A 743 15.47 9.62 -10.28
CA SER A 743 15.88 8.80 -9.13
C SER A 743 14.80 8.78 -8.05
N PRO A 744 13.61 8.22 -8.33
CA PRO A 744 12.49 8.27 -7.40
C PRO A 744 12.76 7.51 -6.10
N GLU A 745 13.45 6.38 -6.18
CA GLU A 745 13.79 5.57 -5.01
C GLU A 745 14.79 6.27 -4.10
N GLY A 746 15.77 6.95 -4.68
CA GLY A 746 16.72 7.78 -3.92
C GLY A 746 16.00 8.88 -3.14
N CYS A 747 15.03 9.58 -3.77
CA CYS A 747 14.21 10.58 -3.11
C CYS A 747 13.39 9.99 -1.96
N ILE A 748 12.79 8.81 -2.17
CA ILE A 748 11.99 8.12 -1.14
C ILE A 748 12.86 7.78 0.06
N VAL A 749 14.03 7.18 -0.14
CA VAL A 749 14.94 6.79 0.95
C VAL A 749 15.46 8.00 1.70
N GLN A 750 15.91 9.05 1.00
CA GLN A 750 16.38 10.27 1.65
C GLN A 750 15.28 10.97 2.45
N GLY A 751 14.06 11.04 1.89
CA GLY A 751 12.92 11.62 2.59
C GLY A 751 12.53 10.80 3.83
N TYR A 752 12.53 9.48 3.73
CA TYR A 752 12.25 8.58 4.84
C TYR A 752 13.28 8.71 5.98
N ILE A 753 14.58 8.72 5.65
CA ILE A 753 15.65 8.88 6.64
C ILE A 753 15.58 10.25 7.34
N ALA A 754 15.29 11.31 6.58
CA ALA A 754 15.15 12.63 7.16
C ALA A 754 13.97 12.69 8.15
N GLU A 755 12.87 12.04 7.83
CA GLU A 755 11.73 11.95 8.73
C GLU A 755 12.04 11.13 9.97
N GLU A 756 12.69 9.98 9.81
CA GLU A 756 13.12 9.11 10.91
C GLU A 756 14.08 9.85 11.87
N ALA A 757 15.02 10.64 11.33
CA ALA A 757 15.90 11.48 12.13
C ALA A 757 15.12 12.52 12.94
N VAL A 758 14.16 13.18 12.29
CA VAL A 758 13.33 14.20 12.96
C VAL A 758 12.49 13.59 14.08
N GLU A 759 11.83 12.45 13.80
CA GLU A 759 11.01 11.77 14.81
C GLU A 759 11.85 11.34 16.02
N PHE A 760 13.06 10.85 15.79
CA PHE A 760 13.98 10.50 16.88
C PHE A 760 14.42 11.73 17.70
N CYS A 761 14.75 12.82 17.03
CA CYS A 761 15.20 14.05 17.71
C CYS A 761 14.05 14.80 18.43
N THR A 762 12.77 14.59 18.03
CA THR A 762 11.64 15.30 18.70
C THR A 762 11.51 14.96 20.17
N ASN A 763 11.96 13.81 20.60
CA ASN A 763 11.99 13.42 22.02
C ASN A 763 12.97 14.27 22.84
N PHE A 764 13.99 14.86 22.20
CA PHE A 764 15.01 15.71 22.81
C PHE A 764 14.77 17.21 22.59
N LEU A 765 13.92 17.58 21.64
CA LEU A 765 13.65 18.96 21.24
C LEU A 765 12.18 19.31 21.43
N GLY A 766 11.85 19.95 22.54
CA GLY A 766 10.49 20.23 23.02
C GLY A 766 9.56 21.07 22.12
N ASN A 767 9.90 21.43 20.86
CA ASN A 767 9.04 22.24 19.99
C ASN A 767 9.24 22.02 18.47
N THR A 768 9.73 20.88 18.05
CA THR A 768 9.92 20.59 16.63
C THR A 768 8.78 19.72 16.06
N SER A 769 8.11 20.21 15.02
CA SER A 769 7.15 19.40 14.25
C SER A 769 7.87 18.60 13.19
N ALA A 770 7.61 17.30 13.14
CA ALA A 770 8.15 16.40 12.11
C ALA A 770 7.80 16.90 10.69
N VAL A 771 8.79 16.92 9.79
CA VAL A 771 8.61 17.35 8.40
C VAL A 771 7.94 16.23 7.61
N GLY A 772 6.92 16.59 6.84
CA GLY A 772 6.21 15.64 5.98
C GLY A 772 5.06 14.90 6.64
N VAL A 773 4.87 14.97 7.96
CA VAL A 773 3.59 14.65 8.56
C VAL A 773 2.64 15.79 8.19
N PRO A 774 1.65 15.58 7.30
CA PRO A 774 0.59 16.55 7.20
C PRO A 774 0.04 16.70 8.61
N ARG A 775 0.14 17.89 9.20
CA ARG A 775 -0.57 18.16 10.46
C ARG A 775 -1.95 17.56 10.30
N PRO A 776 -2.46 16.78 11.27
CA PRO A 776 -3.81 16.29 11.18
C PRO A 776 -4.66 17.48 10.76
N ARG A 777 -5.48 17.37 9.73
CA ARG A 777 -6.32 18.47 9.21
C ARG A 777 -7.12 19.17 10.30
N HIS A 778 -7.09 18.64 11.51
CA HIS A 778 -7.84 19.04 12.69
C HIS A 778 -6.97 19.45 13.89
N PHE A 779 -5.63 19.41 13.79
CA PHE A 779 -4.74 19.74 14.92
C PHE A 779 -4.91 21.21 15.41
N ASP A 780 -5.20 22.14 14.49
CA ASP A 780 -5.45 23.56 14.82
C ASP A 780 -6.95 23.89 15.01
N ARG A 781 -7.86 22.90 14.97
CA ARG A 781 -9.29 23.15 15.10
C ARG A 781 -9.77 23.42 16.53
N PHE A 782 -9.05 22.91 17.52
CA PHE A 782 -9.27 23.30 18.91
C PHE A 782 -8.95 24.79 19.17
N LEU A 783 -8.22 25.44 18.26
CA LEU A 783 -7.85 26.86 18.37
C LEU A 783 -8.75 27.80 17.54
N GLY A 784 -9.91 27.35 17.10
CA GLY A 784 -10.98 28.23 16.59
C GLY A 784 -10.68 29.01 15.30
N LYS A 785 -9.78 28.53 14.43
CA LYS A 785 -9.70 29.08 13.07
C LYS A 785 -10.86 28.52 12.25
N GLY A 786 -11.95 29.27 12.19
CA GLY A 786 -13.11 28.96 11.39
C GLY A 786 -12.79 28.75 9.91
N THR A 787 -13.67 28.08 9.19
CA THR A 787 -13.60 27.94 7.73
C THR A 787 -13.67 29.32 7.09
N SER A 788 -12.71 29.66 6.24
CA SER A 788 -12.76 30.86 5.39
C SER A 788 -13.79 30.66 4.29
N GLY A 789 -15.02 31.00 4.56
CA GLY A 789 -16.11 30.95 3.59
C GLY A 789 -17.32 31.65 4.19
N HIS A 790 -17.62 32.85 3.74
CA HIS A 790 -18.79 33.62 4.16
C HIS A 790 -20.01 33.26 3.31
N GLN A 791 -20.69 32.16 3.67
CA GLN A 791 -22.09 32.02 3.27
C GLN A 791 -22.95 31.95 4.51
N MET A 792 -23.62 33.04 4.83
CA MET A 792 -24.70 33.03 5.83
C MET A 792 -25.86 32.22 5.26
N MET A 793 -25.99 30.98 5.68
CA MET A 793 -27.21 30.21 5.46
C MET A 793 -28.10 30.37 6.68
N PRO A 794 -29.33 30.85 6.52
CA PRO A 794 -30.29 30.88 7.62
C PRO A 794 -30.62 29.41 7.99
N LYS A 795 -30.22 29.00 9.18
CA LYS A 795 -30.50 27.68 9.75
C LYS A 795 -31.54 27.85 10.86
N SER A 796 -32.46 26.87 10.88
CA SER A 796 -33.40 26.83 12.01
C SER A 796 -32.64 26.53 13.32
N PHE A 797 -33.11 27.01 14.44
CA PHE A 797 -32.56 26.70 15.76
C PHE A 797 -32.49 25.19 16.02
N ASP A 798 -33.47 24.43 15.54
CA ASP A 798 -33.53 22.98 15.66
C ASP A 798 -32.39 22.28 14.86
N GLU A 799 -32.07 22.77 13.65
CA GLU A 799 -30.96 22.21 12.86
C GLU A 799 -29.62 22.49 13.53
N LEU A 800 -29.42 23.66 14.10
CA LEU A 800 -28.22 24.01 14.84
C LEU A 800 -28.10 23.15 16.12
N THR A 801 -29.19 22.98 16.87
CA THR A 801 -29.24 22.14 18.05
C THR A 801 -28.91 20.68 17.73
N ARG A 802 -29.49 20.13 16.66
CA ARG A 802 -29.18 18.76 16.18
C ARG A 802 -27.71 18.63 15.75
N ALA A 803 -27.17 19.62 15.04
CA ALA A 803 -25.77 19.62 14.65
C ALA A 803 -24.85 19.70 15.87
N HIS A 804 -25.19 20.51 16.87
CA HIS A 804 -24.47 20.63 18.14
C HIS A 804 -24.50 19.30 18.91
N PHE A 805 -25.67 18.69 19.06
CA PHE A 805 -25.83 17.38 19.71
C PHE A 805 -25.00 16.32 19.00
N TYR A 806 -25.03 16.30 17.67
CA TYR A 806 -24.24 15.37 16.89
C TYR A 806 -22.75 15.53 17.13
N VAL A 807 -22.24 16.78 17.18
CA VAL A 807 -20.83 17.05 17.47
C VAL A 807 -20.46 16.58 18.88
N LEU A 808 -21.29 16.85 19.88
CA LEU A 808 -21.06 16.44 21.26
C LEU A 808 -20.99 14.91 21.40
N GLN A 809 -21.91 14.18 20.76
CA GLN A 809 -21.91 12.71 20.78
C GLN A 809 -20.67 12.05 20.15
N HIS A 810 -19.92 12.79 19.34
CA HIS A 810 -18.73 12.26 18.64
C HIS A 810 -17.40 12.79 19.18
N ILE A 811 -17.46 13.52 20.29
CA ILE A 811 -16.25 13.97 21.02
C ILE A 811 -15.93 12.89 22.08
N PRO A 812 -14.77 12.21 22.01
CA PRO A 812 -14.41 11.13 22.93
C PRO A 812 -14.42 11.56 24.41
N GLU A 813 -14.10 12.82 24.69
CA GLU A 813 -14.04 13.39 26.03
C GLU A 813 -15.44 13.52 26.67
N ILE A 814 -16.51 13.49 25.87
CA ILE A 814 -17.90 13.60 26.36
C ILE A 814 -18.51 12.22 26.62
N SER A 815 -17.95 11.15 26.08
CA SER A 815 -18.47 9.80 26.28
C SER A 815 -18.70 9.40 27.75
N PRO A 816 -17.80 9.70 28.70
CA PRO A 816 -18.02 9.40 30.11
C PRO A 816 -19.26 10.11 30.68
N PHE A 817 -19.48 11.38 30.31
CA PHE A 817 -20.65 12.16 30.77
C PHE A 817 -21.95 11.66 30.17
N ILE A 818 -21.94 11.16 28.94
CA ILE A 818 -23.08 10.52 28.30
C ILE A 818 -23.43 9.22 29.06
N GLU A 819 -22.42 8.40 29.38
CA GLU A 819 -22.62 7.17 30.16
C GLU A 819 -23.17 7.44 31.55
N ASP A 820 -22.64 8.42 32.26
CA ASP A 820 -23.13 8.84 33.55
C ASP A 820 -24.59 9.33 33.48
N HIS A 821 -24.89 10.16 32.47
CA HIS A 821 -26.26 10.63 32.24
C HIS A 821 -27.22 9.47 31.95
N MET A 822 -26.83 8.54 31.08
CA MET A 822 -27.64 7.32 30.79
C MET A 822 -27.84 6.45 32.04
N ASN A 823 -26.85 6.33 32.90
CA ASN A 823 -26.96 5.59 34.15
C ASN A 823 -27.94 6.27 35.11
N ILE A 824 -27.92 7.59 35.19
CA ILE A 824 -28.92 8.38 35.98
C ILE A 824 -30.31 8.16 35.40
N LEU A 825 -30.48 8.25 34.08
CA LEU A 825 -31.78 8.00 33.44
C LEU A 825 -32.30 6.59 33.71
N ARG A 826 -31.49 5.57 33.56
CA ARG A 826 -31.85 4.18 33.86
C ARG A 826 -32.22 3.95 35.31
N SER A 827 -31.56 4.61 36.24
CA SER A 827 -31.89 4.55 37.65
C SER A 827 -33.23 5.27 37.99
N THR A 828 -33.48 6.39 37.29
CA THR A 828 -34.65 7.22 37.55
C THR A 828 -35.92 6.70 36.87
N TYR A 829 -35.78 6.08 35.70
CA TYR A 829 -36.94 5.61 34.89
C TYR A 829 -36.95 4.10 34.70
N ARG A 830 -36.75 3.32 35.75
CA ARG A 830 -36.85 1.84 35.72
C ARG A 830 -38.20 1.41 35.13
N GLY A 831 -38.14 0.80 33.92
CA GLY A 831 -39.30 0.17 33.26
C GLY A 831 -39.88 0.93 32.07
N LYS A 832 -39.30 2.01 31.58
CA LYS A 832 -39.64 2.63 30.30
C LYS A 832 -38.58 2.26 29.24
N SER A 833 -39.04 1.91 28.04
CA SER A 833 -38.15 1.61 26.91
C SER A 833 -37.25 2.83 26.58
N GLU A 834 -36.00 2.55 26.27
CA GLU A 834 -35.02 3.55 25.85
C GLU A 834 -35.44 4.33 24.60
#